data_45ff1dcfc6c52b909557ca8a04094c1e
#
_entry.id   45ff1dcfc6c52b909557ca8a04094c1e
#
_cell.length_a   1.000
_cell.length_b   1.000
_cell.length_c   1.000
_cell.angle_alpha   90.00
_cell.angle_beta   90.00
_cell.angle_gamma   90.00
#
_symmetry.space_group_name_H-M   'P 1'
#
loop_
_entity.id
_entity.type
_entity.pdbx_description
1 polymer ?
#
loop_
_entity_poly.entity_id
_entity_poly.type
_entity_poly.pdbx_seq_one_letter_code
_entity_poly.pdbx_strand_id
1 'polypeptide(L)'
;MIDDIEDIIHNKKIIQFTKDLASKHHSSLKEYASEYNKLKKTYKLCPNKPTLNKTYYELLKDGKIKRNESFIKFSLKKKSRSSSGVSVITILTSPKPKYTDSNGKEIIQDFSCGHNCTYCPDEPELKITMKITSMDKKSCSFTVETNEDIHLIRLLTYIQYKNEKYIVNQCKGFTDDSFTIELKEELPDSMEVGLHIIGVKRAQPRSYLSTEPAVLRANRNNFDPILQIYDRADALINCGHIVDKIEILVLGGTWDNYPLEYQYEFIRDIYHSINTLNNRSIQKLSLQEEIKLSETSDKRIIGLTLETRPDYITLRQIKRLRKYNVTRLQIGVQHIDNDILEKIERGCNLNDIIRGNNLWKTNGGKIDWHIMPDLPGSSPEKDLNMFKKLFATNSITKLGNNYYKYDLKYPELQSDQLKIYPCSVVDWTKIKQWYNNDEYKPYSENEDELIRVLGYAKNNIFPWIRLNRIIRDIPNLNIIGGNENVNLRQKLLSRPDINCNCIRCREVKNKDFNIEKAELFIREYNGINSTEYFLSFESPDTKILYGFLRLRINHTNDNLIYKELYNCAFIRELHVYGSIVDHDCKDGMVQHMGFGKKLMYAAEDLTLSHNIQKIAVISGVGVREYYQKLGYHLQKDYMIKNIEIPPPHFDNIEIGIILFIYIFLLSLLTHIL
;
A
#
# COMPACT_ATOMS: atom_id res chain seq x y z
N MET A 1 44.32 12.01 -3.16
CA MET A 1 44.58 13.38 -2.58
C MET A 1 44.05 14.51 -3.45
N ILE A 2 44.28 14.53 -4.79
CA ILE A 2 43.70 15.57 -5.68
C ILE A 2 42.20 15.33 -5.87
N ASP A 3 41.79 14.09 -6.10
CA ASP A 3 40.38 13.70 -6.24
C ASP A 3 39.57 13.99 -4.97
N ASP A 4 40.15 13.77 -3.78
CA ASP A 4 39.49 14.08 -2.49
C ASP A 4 39.29 15.60 -2.30
N ILE A 5 40.20 16.44 -2.83
CA ILE A 5 40.10 17.91 -2.73
C ILE A 5 39.00 18.42 -3.70
N GLU A 6 38.90 17.87 -4.91
CA GLU A 6 37.84 18.22 -5.86
C GLU A 6 36.45 17.82 -5.34
N ASP A 7 36.29 16.65 -4.73
CA ASP A 7 35.07 16.20 -4.10
C ASP A 7 34.70 17.08 -2.89
N ILE A 8 35.64 17.49 -2.06
CA ILE A 8 35.38 18.39 -0.93
C ILE A 8 34.96 19.79 -1.43
N ILE A 9 35.59 20.32 -2.50
CA ILE A 9 35.23 21.60 -3.10
C ILE A 9 33.83 21.50 -3.75
N HIS A 10 33.55 20.40 -4.44
CA HIS A 10 32.25 20.14 -5.07
C HIS A 10 31.13 20.08 -4.01
N ASN A 11 31.32 19.35 -2.92
CA ASN A 11 30.39 19.26 -1.79
C ASN A 11 30.18 20.63 -1.12
N LYS A 12 31.21 21.43 -0.89
CA LYS A 12 31.09 22.80 -0.35
C LYS A 12 30.25 23.71 -1.26
N LYS A 13 30.43 23.61 -2.58
CA LYS A 13 29.61 24.38 -3.56
C LYS A 13 28.16 23.96 -3.54
N ILE A 14 27.85 22.64 -3.42
CA ILE A 14 26.47 22.14 -3.29
C ILE A 14 25.80 22.64 -2.02
N ILE A 15 26.53 22.63 -0.90
CA ILE A 15 26.04 23.15 0.39
C ILE A 15 25.68 24.64 0.24
N GLN A 16 26.54 25.46 -0.33
CA GLN A 16 26.28 26.90 -0.47
C GLN A 16 25.17 27.16 -1.48
N PHE A 17 25.13 26.46 -2.61
CA PHE A 17 24.03 26.51 -3.57
C PHE A 17 22.68 26.23 -2.89
N THR A 18 22.63 25.18 -2.05
CA THR A 18 21.41 24.78 -1.33
C THR A 18 20.99 25.85 -0.33
N LYS A 19 21.94 26.41 0.42
CA LYS A 19 21.69 27.52 1.35
C LYS A 19 21.08 28.74 0.66
N ASP A 20 21.70 29.17 -0.45
CA ASP A 20 21.25 30.36 -1.17
C ASP A 20 19.86 30.15 -1.81
N LEU A 21 19.60 28.97 -2.37
CA LEU A 21 18.28 28.66 -2.92
C LEU A 21 17.22 28.56 -1.82
N ALA A 22 17.56 28.00 -0.65
CA ALA A 22 16.66 27.85 0.48
C ALA A 22 16.48 29.12 1.34
N SER A 23 17.37 30.12 1.19
CA SER A 23 17.25 31.38 1.93
C SER A 23 16.12 32.29 1.41
N LYS A 24 15.63 32.04 0.19
CA LYS A 24 14.61 32.85 -0.48
C LYS A 24 13.25 32.18 -0.42
N HIS A 25 12.21 33.00 -0.23
CA HIS A 25 10.85 32.57 -0.42
C HIS A 25 10.49 32.66 -1.91
N HIS A 26 9.88 31.58 -2.45
CA HIS A 26 9.42 31.53 -3.85
C HIS A 26 7.90 31.42 -3.86
N SER A 27 7.23 32.37 -4.52
CA SER A 27 5.75 32.36 -4.67
C SER A 27 5.28 31.36 -5.72
N SER A 28 6.12 31.05 -6.71
CA SER A 28 5.80 30.19 -7.84
C SER A 28 6.95 29.26 -8.25
N LEU A 29 6.59 28.17 -8.97
CA LEU A 29 7.58 27.26 -9.58
C LEU A 29 8.47 28.01 -10.60
N LYS A 30 7.95 29.05 -11.26
CA LYS A 30 8.69 29.87 -12.23
C LYS A 30 9.79 30.67 -11.53
N GLU A 31 9.50 31.27 -10.39
CA GLU A 31 10.50 31.99 -9.56
C GLU A 31 11.56 31.04 -9.03
N TYR A 32 11.15 29.89 -8.47
CA TYR A 32 12.09 28.86 -8.01
C TYR A 32 13.02 28.41 -9.14
N ALA A 33 12.48 28.12 -10.33
CA ALA A 33 13.29 27.71 -11.48
C ALA A 33 14.21 28.82 -11.98
N SER A 34 13.78 30.07 -11.92
CA SER A 34 14.59 31.23 -12.29
C SER A 34 15.79 31.38 -11.36
N GLU A 35 15.55 31.32 -10.05
CA GLU A 35 16.64 31.40 -9.05
C GLU A 35 17.57 30.19 -9.13
N TYR A 36 17.04 28.98 -9.28
CA TYR A 36 17.86 27.78 -9.52
C TYR A 36 18.80 27.95 -10.73
N ASN A 37 18.27 28.47 -11.85
CA ASN A 37 19.06 28.69 -13.08
C ASN A 37 20.11 29.79 -12.90
N LYS A 38 19.85 30.82 -12.09
CA LYS A 38 20.81 31.86 -11.73
C LYS A 38 21.96 31.24 -10.92
N LEU A 39 21.64 30.49 -9.87
CA LEU A 39 22.64 29.82 -9.03
C LEU A 39 23.45 28.77 -9.79
N LYS A 40 22.81 28.05 -10.74
CA LYS A 40 23.50 27.14 -11.66
C LYS A 40 24.63 27.83 -12.45
N LYS A 41 24.37 29.04 -12.92
CA LYS A 41 25.41 29.85 -13.61
C LYS A 41 26.49 30.33 -12.66
N THR A 42 26.09 30.79 -11.46
CA THR A 42 27.01 31.33 -10.45
C THR A 42 27.98 30.25 -9.94
N TYR A 43 27.46 29.09 -9.57
CA TYR A 43 28.28 28.01 -9.00
C TYR A 43 28.87 27.05 -10.05
N LYS A 44 28.47 27.19 -11.32
CA LYS A 44 28.80 26.26 -12.41
C LYS A 44 28.49 24.82 -12.07
N LEU A 45 27.33 24.61 -11.37
CA LEU A 45 26.84 23.32 -10.89
C LEU A 45 25.38 23.14 -11.28
N CYS A 46 24.97 21.88 -11.51
CA CYS A 46 23.58 21.51 -11.81
C CYS A 46 23.11 20.40 -10.87
N PRO A 47 23.00 20.66 -9.55
CA PRO A 47 22.61 19.64 -8.60
C PRO A 47 21.17 19.19 -8.86
N ASN A 48 20.95 17.88 -8.90
CA ASN A 48 19.62 17.35 -9.06
C ASN A 48 18.77 17.54 -7.78
N LYS A 49 17.43 17.43 -7.90
CA LYS A 49 16.53 17.61 -6.77
C LYS A 49 16.80 16.69 -5.57
N PRO A 50 17.11 15.38 -5.74
CA PRO A 50 17.51 14.53 -4.63
C PRO A 50 18.73 15.05 -3.85
N THR A 51 19.78 15.47 -4.56
CA THR A 51 20.98 16.04 -3.94
C THR A 51 20.66 17.31 -3.14
N LEU A 52 19.86 18.24 -3.73
CA LEU A 52 19.43 19.45 -3.04
C LEU A 52 18.60 19.14 -1.79
N ASN A 53 17.67 18.22 -1.87
CA ASN A 53 16.85 17.83 -0.73
C ASN A 53 17.66 17.17 0.38
N LYS A 54 18.55 16.23 0.03
CA LYS A 54 19.46 15.61 1.00
C LYS A 54 20.28 16.67 1.74
N THR A 55 20.96 17.52 1.01
CA THR A 55 21.78 18.62 1.59
C THR A 55 20.92 19.59 2.43
N TYR A 56 19.70 19.92 1.96
CA TYR A 56 18.79 20.79 2.71
C TYR A 56 18.40 20.20 4.07
N TYR A 57 18.01 18.92 4.12
CA TYR A 57 17.61 18.27 5.36
C TYR A 57 18.81 18.03 6.31
N GLU A 58 20.00 17.78 5.80
CA GLU A 58 21.24 17.74 6.60
C GLU A 58 21.52 19.10 7.24
N LEU A 59 21.46 20.18 6.46
CA LEU A 59 21.65 21.54 6.95
C LEU A 59 20.59 21.98 7.97
N LEU A 60 19.34 21.54 7.78
CA LEU A 60 18.25 21.80 8.72
C LEU A 60 18.46 21.05 10.04
N LYS A 61 18.88 19.79 9.98
CA LYS A 61 19.22 18.95 11.15
C LYS A 61 20.37 19.56 11.96
N ASP A 62 21.38 20.09 11.26
CA ASP A 62 22.52 20.75 11.89
C ASP A 62 22.21 22.18 12.39
N GLY A 63 20.97 22.68 12.25
CA GLY A 63 20.60 24.03 12.62
C GLY A 63 21.23 25.14 11.77
N LYS A 64 21.83 24.79 10.62
CA LYS A 64 22.56 25.73 9.74
C LYS A 64 21.66 26.56 8.83
N ILE A 65 20.40 26.16 8.69
CA ILE A 65 19.35 26.88 7.94
C ILE A 65 18.01 26.79 8.69
N LYS A 66 17.11 27.73 8.41
CA LYS A 66 15.71 27.67 8.88
C LYS A 66 14.86 26.90 7.84
N ARG A 67 13.78 26.30 8.32
CA ARG A 67 12.82 25.61 7.48
C ARG A 67 12.17 26.57 6.47
N ASN A 68 12.15 26.18 5.20
CA ASN A 68 11.56 26.96 4.10
C ASN A 68 10.54 26.11 3.32
N GLU A 69 9.27 26.38 3.55
CA GLU A 69 8.16 25.63 2.92
C GLU A 69 8.12 25.78 1.40
N SER A 70 8.50 26.96 0.86
CA SER A 70 8.53 27.15 -0.56
C SER A 70 9.64 26.33 -1.23
N PHE A 71 10.81 26.20 -0.59
CA PHE A 71 11.86 25.31 -1.07
C PHE A 71 11.36 23.86 -1.11
N ILE A 72 10.79 23.36 0.01
CA ILE A 72 10.24 21.99 0.12
C ILE A 72 9.20 21.76 -0.98
N LYS A 73 8.23 22.67 -1.13
CA LYS A 73 7.16 22.58 -2.12
C LYS A 73 7.66 22.45 -3.57
N PHE A 74 8.70 23.20 -3.94
CA PHE A 74 9.16 23.25 -5.34
C PHE A 74 10.33 22.29 -5.63
N SER A 75 11.09 21.88 -4.62
CA SER A 75 12.14 20.86 -4.76
C SER A 75 11.57 19.43 -4.79
N LEU A 76 10.34 19.21 -4.30
CA LEU A 76 9.69 17.90 -4.25
C LEU A 76 9.60 17.22 -5.62
N LYS A 77 10.09 15.98 -5.71
CA LYS A 77 10.01 15.15 -6.92
C LYS A 77 8.81 14.21 -6.83
N LYS A 78 7.96 14.18 -7.89
CA LYS A 78 6.77 13.31 -7.96
C LYS A 78 5.78 13.55 -6.80
N LYS A 79 5.26 14.77 -6.68
CA LYS A 79 4.31 15.23 -5.65
C LYS A 79 3.16 14.25 -5.32
N SER A 80 2.69 13.50 -6.31
CA SER A 80 1.57 12.55 -6.14
C SER A 80 1.84 11.38 -5.17
N ARG A 81 3.11 11.12 -4.81
CA ARG A 81 3.47 9.97 -3.95
C ARG A 81 3.15 10.17 -2.48
N SER A 82 3.12 11.40 -1.99
CA SER A 82 2.80 11.74 -0.59
C SER A 82 1.56 12.63 -0.45
N SER A 83 0.79 12.81 -1.52
CA SER A 83 -0.42 13.65 -1.51
C SER A 83 -1.52 13.15 -0.56
N SER A 84 -1.47 11.91 -0.12
CA SER A 84 -2.37 11.34 0.88
C SER A 84 -1.92 11.57 2.33
N GLY A 85 -0.74 12.16 2.55
CA GLY A 85 -0.13 12.29 3.87
C GLY A 85 0.45 10.97 4.42
N VAL A 86 0.55 9.93 3.59
CA VAL A 86 1.08 8.61 3.97
C VAL A 86 2.15 8.16 2.99
N SER A 87 3.27 7.70 3.52
CA SER A 87 4.36 7.10 2.75
C SER A 87 4.15 5.59 2.64
N VAL A 88 3.91 5.11 1.42
CA VAL A 88 3.72 3.67 1.16
C VAL A 88 5.06 3.04 0.83
N ILE A 89 5.46 2.05 1.62
CA ILE A 89 6.66 1.23 1.43
C ILE A 89 6.24 -0.19 1.09
N THR A 90 6.65 -0.65 -0.09
CA THR A 90 6.43 -2.02 -0.55
C THR A 90 7.72 -2.81 -0.44
N ILE A 91 7.66 -3.95 0.22
CA ILE A 91 8.75 -4.91 0.39
C ILE A 91 8.29 -6.30 -0.05
N LEU A 92 9.22 -7.16 -0.41
CA LEU A 92 8.95 -8.53 -0.82
C LEU A 92 9.56 -9.53 0.16
N THR A 93 8.85 -10.62 0.37
CA THR A 93 9.36 -11.82 1.04
C THR A 93 10.37 -12.55 0.16
N SER A 94 11.26 -13.32 0.77
CA SER A 94 12.32 -14.03 0.05
C SER A 94 11.80 -15.30 -0.65
N PRO A 95 12.26 -15.62 -1.87
CA PRO A 95 12.06 -16.95 -2.46
C PRO A 95 12.89 -18.03 -1.74
N LYS A 96 13.90 -17.63 -0.96
CA LYS A 96 14.72 -18.50 -0.09
C LYS A 96 14.69 -17.91 1.32
N PRO A 97 13.58 -18.10 2.08
CA PRO A 97 13.46 -17.57 3.43
C PRO A 97 14.56 -18.12 4.34
N LYS A 98 15.18 -17.20 5.08
CA LYS A 98 16.19 -17.48 6.09
C LYS A 98 15.60 -17.11 7.44
N TYR A 99 15.66 -18.03 8.40
CA TYR A 99 15.10 -17.85 9.75
C TYR A 99 15.81 -18.74 10.77
N THR A 100 15.61 -18.45 12.04
CA THR A 100 16.15 -19.25 13.15
C THR A 100 15.06 -20.20 13.66
N ASP A 101 15.34 -21.49 13.71
CA ASP A 101 14.41 -22.48 14.24
C ASP A 101 14.34 -22.44 15.80
N SER A 102 13.44 -23.24 16.37
CA SER A 102 13.24 -23.33 17.82
C SER A 102 14.50 -23.79 18.59
N ASN A 103 15.49 -24.38 17.91
CA ASN A 103 16.75 -24.87 18.50
C ASN A 103 17.89 -23.84 18.34
N GLY A 104 17.60 -22.65 17.79
CA GLY A 104 18.60 -21.62 17.54
C GLY A 104 19.44 -21.85 16.28
N LYS A 105 19.06 -22.82 15.43
CA LYS A 105 19.77 -23.12 14.17
C LYS A 105 19.23 -22.26 13.04
N GLU A 106 20.13 -21.66 12.27
CA GLU A 106 19.78 -20.97 11.05
C GLU A 106 19.35 -21.95 9.96
N ILE A 107 18.16 -21.70 9.41
CA ILE A 107 17.56 -22.49 8.31
C ILE A 107 17.43 -21.59 7.09
N ILE A 108 17.83 -22.10 5.94
CA ILE A 108 17.55 -21.53 4.62
C ILE A 108 16.73 -22.56 3.86
N GLN A 109 15.57 -22.17 3.37
CA GLN A 109 14.62 -23.05 2.71
C GLN A 109 14.29 -22.53 1.31
N ASP A 110 14.24 -23.41 0.30
CA ASP A 110 13.61 -23.05 -0.95
C ASP A 110 12.09 -22.96 -0.75
N PHE A 111 11.52 -21.85 -1.12
CA PHE A 111 10.11 -21.57 -0.91
C PHE A 111 9.37 -21.43 -2.23
N SER A 112 8.28 -22.14 -2.35
CA SER A 112 7.28 -21.93 -3.40
C SER A 112 5.89 -21.90 -2.81
N CYS A 113 4.97 -21.20 -3.46
CA CYS A 113 3.54 -21.29 -3.16
C CYS A 113 3.07 -22.74 -3.34
N GLY A 114 2.23 -23.26 -2.43
CA GLY A 114 1.69 -24.62 -2.49
C GLY A 114 0.72 -24.88 -3.65
N HIS A 115 0.51 -23.89 -4.54
CA HIS A 115 -0.42 -23.95 -5.66
C HIS A 115 0.28 -23.60 -6.97
N ASN A 116 -0.16 -24.21 -8.06
CA ASN A 116 0.46 -24.09 -9.37
C ASN A 116 -0.47 -23.42 -10.40
N CYS A 117 -0.99 -22.24 -10.07
CA CYS A 117 -1.90 -21.50 -10.94
C CYS A 117 -1.26 -21.25 -12.32
N THR A 118 -2.00 -21.52 -13.41
CA THR A 118 -1.49 -21.56 -14.78
C THR A 118 -0.91 -20.24 -15.31
N TYR A 119 -1.44 -19.12 -14.82
CA TYR A 119 -1.01 -17.75 -15.16
C TYR A 119 0.15 -17.23 -14.29
N CYS A 120 0.55 -17.99 -13.27
CA CYS A 120 1.48 -17.52 -12.25
C CYS A 120 2.92 -17.85 -12.65
N PRO A 121 3.80 -16.86 -12.94
CA PRO A 121 5.18 -17.15 -13.30
C PRO A 121 5.96 -17.76 -12.13
N ASP A 122 6.83 -18.71 -12.48
CA ASP A 122 7.76 -19.37 -11.58
C ASP A 122 9.18 -19.17 -12.12
N GLU A 123 9.69 -17.96 -11.96
CA GLU A 123 10.97 -17.55 -12.52
C GLU A 123 12.13 -18.21 -11.77
N PRO A 124 12.88 -19.14 -12.38
CA PRO A 124 13.90 -19.94 -11.72
C PRO A 124 15.18 -19.17 -11.44
N GLU A 125 16.06 -19.75 -10.63
CA GLU A 125 17.45 -19.36 -10.56
C GLU A 125 18.16 -19.75 -11.86
N LEU A 126 18.91 -18.84 -12.46
CA LEU A 126 19.74 -19.09 -13.63
C LEU A 126 21.21 -18.82 -13.29
N LYS A 127 22.08 -19.69 -13.78
CA LYS A 127 23.54 -19.57 -13.64
C LYS A 127 24.15 -19.38 -15.02
N ILE A 128 24.95 -18.36 -15.17
CA ILE A 128 25.56 -17.94 -16.42
C ILE A 128 27.08 -18.00 -16.24
N THR A 129 27.75 -18.79 -17.04
CA THR A 129 29.21 -18.81 -17.07
C THR A 129 29.74 -17.69 -17.95
N MET A 130 30.66 -16.89 -17.40
CA MET A 130 31.23 -15.73 -18.06
C MET A 130 32.75 -15.73 -17.90
N LYS A 131 33.48 -15.23 -18.91
CA LYS A 131 34.92 -15.09 -18.88
C LYS A 131 35.33 -13.63 -18.65
N ILE A 132 36.17 -13.37 -17.68
CA ILE A 132 36.67 -12.02 -17.40
C ILE A 132 37.67 -11.61 -18.48
N THR A 133 37.42 -10.47 -19.13
CA THR A 133 38.30 -9.93 -20.19
C THR A 133 39.09 -8.72 -19.76
N SER A 134 38.58 -7.93 -18.81
CA SER A 134 39.31 -6.83 -18.19
C SER A 134 38.82 -6.55 -16.77
N MET A 135 39.65 -5.89 -15.96
CA MET A 135 39.32 -5.57 -14.56
C MET A 135 39.77 -4.16 -14.21
N ASP A 136 38.95 -3.47 -13.44
CA ASP A 136 39.29 -2.18 -12.80
C ASP A 136 39.00 -2.28 -11.29
N LYS A 137 40.05 -2.50 -10.51
CA LYS A 137 39.94 -2.64 -9.04
C LYS A 137 39.50 -1.35 -8.36
N LYS A 138 39.77 -0.16 -8.93
CA LYS A 138 39.38 1.14 -8.34
C LYS A 138 37.88 1.38 -8.40
N SER A 139 37.23 0.96 -9.48
CA SER A 139 35.78 1.08 -9.66
C SER A 139 35.03 -0.18 -9.25
N CYS A 140 35.70 -1.14 -8.62
CA CYS A 140 35.11 -2.44 -8.25
C CYS A 140 34.37 -3.11 -9.42
N SER A 141 34.91 -3.01 -10.63
CA SER A 141 34.27 -3.48 -11.85
C SER A 141 35.18 -4.34 -12.72
N PHE A 142 34.56 -5.19 -13.53
CA PHE A 142 35.23 -6.01 -14.51
C PHE A 142 34.36 -6.23 -15.74
N THR A 143 34.98 -6.38 -16.90
CA THR A 143 34.31 -6.71 -18.14
C THR A 143 34.31 -8.21 -18.36
N VAL A 144 33.23 -8.76 -18.85
CA VAL A 144 33.10 -10.19 -19.13
C VAL A 144 32.56 -10.41 -20.54
N GLU A 145 32.86 -11.58 -21.08
CA GLU A 145 32.30 -12.13 -22.31
C GLU A 145 31.42 -13.34 -21.99
N THR A 146 30.32 -13.47 -22.74
CA THR A 146 29.41 -14.62 -22.66
C THR A 146 28.58 -14.72 -23.94
N ASN A 147 28.16 -15.94 -24.27
CA ASN A 147 27.23 -16.23 -25.39
C ASN A 147 25.75 -16.18 -24.96
N GLU A 148 25.47 -15.82 -23.70
CA GLU A 148 24.12 -15.80 -23.17
C GLU A 148 23.39 -14.49 -23.50
N ASP A 149 22.05 -14.54 -23.45
CA ASP A 149 21.19 -13.40 -23.77
C ASP A 149 21.50 -12.20 -22.85
N ILE A 150 21.78 -11.07 -23.45
CA ILE A 150 22.05 -9.78 -22.79
C ILE A 150 20.92 -9.37 -21.84
N HIS A 151 19.68 -9.72 -22.13
CA HIS A 151 18.54 -9.44 -21.23
C HIS A 151 18.64 -10.20 -19.91
N LEU A 152 19.13 -11.44 -19.92
CA LEU A 152 19.38 -12.24 -18.71
C LEU A 152 20.51 -11.66 -17.86
N ILE A 153 21.55 -11.16 -18.52
CA ILE A 153 22.73 -10.60 -17.88
C ILE A 153 22.40 -9.33 -17.06
N ARG A 154 21.52 -8.50 -17.57
CA ARG A 154 21.03 -7.30 -16.86
C ARG A 154 20.33 -7.63 -15.54
N LEU A 155 19.92 -8.87 -15.35
CA LEU A 155 19.18 -9.38 -14.20
C LEU A 155 20.09 -10.11 -13.19
N LEU A 156 21.41 -10.14 -13.42
CA LEU A 156 22.36 -10.72 -12.49
C LEU A 156 22.25 -10.05 -11.12
N THR A 157 22.24 -10.87 -10.08
CA THR A 157 22.07 -10.40 -8.71
C THR A 157 23.34 -10.55 -7.89
N TYR A 158 24.13 -11.56 -8.17
CA TYR A 158 25.45 -11.75 -7.58
C TYR A 158 26.36 -12.57 -8.51
N ILE A 159 27.66 -12.47 -8.26
CA ILE A 159 28.70 -13.31 -8.85
C ILE A 159 29.12 -14.34 -7.82
N GLN A 160 29.25 -15.57 -8.22
CA GLN A 160 29.82 -16.64 -7.41
C GLN A 160 31.28 -16.88 -7.85
N TYR A 161 32.21 -16.70 -6.91
CA TYR A 161 33.64 -16.94 -7.13
C TYR A 161 34.23 -17.60 -5.88
N LYS A 162 34.94 -18.74 -6.02
CA LYS A 162 35.55 -19.51 -4.92
C LYS A 162 34.63 -19.72 -3.70
N ASN A 163 33.38 -20.12 -3.93
CA ASN A 163 32.33 -20.32 -2.91
C ASN A 163 31.83 -19.06 -2.20
N GLU A 164 32.32 -17.88 -2.55
CA GLU A 164 31.84 -16.59 -2.06
C GLU A 164 30.86 -15.94 -3.04
N LYS A 165 30.00 -15.04 -2.53
CA LYS A 165 28.99 -14.32 -3.30
C LYS A 165 29.29 -12.83 -3.24
N TYR A 166 29.43 -12.19 -4.40
CA TYR A 166 29.69 -10.77 -4.57
C TYR A 166 28.46 -10.12 -5.21
N ILE A 167 27.85 -9.15 -4.55
CA ILE A 167 26.60 -8.55 -4.98
C ILE A 167 26.84 -7.63 -6.18
N VAL A 168 26.08 -7.85 -7.24
CA VAL A 168 26.09 -6.97 -8.42
C VAL A 168 25.41 -5.65 -8.07
N ASN A 169 26.12 -4.52 -8.27
CA ASN A 169 25.59 -3.17 -8.15
C ASN A 169 24.86 -2.78 -9.43
N GLN A 170 25.53 -2.93 -10.57
CA GLN A 170 24.96 -2.71 -11.91
C GLN A 170 25.74 -3.44 -13.00
N CYS A 171 25.06 -3.68 -14.12
CA CYS A 171 25.69 -4.10 -15.37
C CYS A 171 25.55 -2.97 -16.40
N LYS A 172 26.62 -2.66 -17.13
CA LYS A 172 26.69 -1.52 -18.09
C LYS A 172 27.61 -1.85 -19.27
N GLY A 173 27.65 -0.96 -20.26
CA GLY A 173 28.61 -1.04 -21.37
C GLY A 173 28.40 -2.26 -22.26
N PHE A 174 27.14 -2.61 -22.55
CA PHE A 174 26.77 -3.77 -23.34
C PHE A 174 27.19 -3.61 -24.80
N THR A 175 27.98 -4.57 -25.31
CA THR A 175 28.20 -4.84 -26.72
C THR A 175 27.55 -6.19 -27.06
N ASP A 176 27.67 -6.67 -28.31
CA ASP A 176 27.05 -7.94 -28.70
C ASP A 176 27.51 -9.13 -27.85
N ASP A 177 28.78 -9.14 -27.41
CA ASP A 177 29.40 -10.27 -26.71
C ASP A 177 30.00 -9.91 -25.34
N SER A 178 30.02 -8.63 -24.95
CA SER A 178 30.67 -8.21 -23.71
C SER A 178 29.91 -7.13 -22.95
N PHE A 179 30.12 -7.09 -21.63
CA PHE A 179 29.54 -6.08 -20.75
C PHE A 179 30.36 -5.95 -19.46
N THR A 180 30.20 -4.82 -18.78
CA THR A 180 30.91 -4.54 -17.53
C THR A 180 29.97 -4.77 -16.34
N ILE A 181 30.44 -5.54 -15.36
CA ILE A 181 29.78 -5.77 -14.07
C ILE A 181 30.49 -4.92 -13.02
N GLU A 182 29.74 -4.15 -12.28
CA GLU A 182 30.18 -3.40 -11.10
C GLU A 182 29.62 -4.08 -9.85
N LEU A 183 30.48 -4.37 -8.87
CA LEU A 183 30.08 -4.98 -7.59
C LEU A 183 29.86 -3.92 -6.52
N LYS A 184 29.15 -4.29 -5.44
CA LYS A 184 29.01 -3.47 -4.23
C LYS A 184 30.22 -3.57 -3.32
N GLU A 185 30.90 -4.69 -3.37
CA GLU A 185 32.08 -5.03 -2.59
C GLU A 185 33.35 -4.86 -3.43
N GLU A 186 34.51 -4.77 -2.79
CA GLU A 186 35.81 -4.77 -3.44
C GLU A 186 36.07 -6.09 -4.18
N LEU A 187 36.80 -6.00 -5.30
CA LEU A 187 37.16 -7.19 -6.05
C LEU A 187 38.17 -8.04 -5.26
N PRO A 188 37.99 -9.38 -5.17
CA PRO A 188 38.97 -10.25 -4.53
C PRO A 188 40.33 -10.14 -5.19
N ASP A 189 41.42 -10.12 -4.40
CA ASP A 189 42.78 -10.06 -4.92
C ASP A 189 43.13 -11.23 -5.83
N SER A 190 42.51 -12.37 -5.58
CA SER A 190 42.68 -13.60 -6.37
C SER A 190 41.84 -13.65 -7.66
N MET A 191 41.05 -12.63 -7.95
CA MET A 191 40.29 -12.54 -9.21
C MET A 191 41.20 -11.95 -10.30
N GLU A 192 41.29 -12.61 -11.44
CA GLU A 192 42.21 -12.26 -12.52
C GLU A 192 41.50 -12.33 -13.89
N VAL A 193 42.04 -11.59 -14.86
CA VAL A 193 41.65 -11.66 -16.27
C VAL A 193 41.87 -13.07 -16.82
N GLY A 194 40.91 -13.56 -17.61
CA GLY A 194 40.92 -14.90 -18.19
C GLY A 194 40.19 -15.96 -17.36
N LEU A 195 39.86 -15.66 -16.10
CA LEU A 195 39.08 -16.59 -15.28
C LEU A 195 37.60 -16.70 -15.72
N HIS A 196 37.04 -17.87 -15.49
CA HIS A 196 35.62 -18.08 -15.62
C HIS A 196 34.95 -17.91 -14.26
N ILE A 197 33.87 -17.14 -14.24
CA ILE A 197 33.03 -16.87 -13.08
C ILE A 197 31.58 -17.23 -13.40
N ILE A 198 30.81 -17.42 -12.35
CA ILE A 198 29.37 -17.71 -12.48
C ILE A 198 28.59 -16.49 -12.04
N GLY A 199 27.88 -15.86 -13.00
CA GLY A 199 26.85 -14.89 -12.71
C GLY A 199 25.55 -15.60 -12.34
N VAL A 200 24.90 -15.16 -11.30
CA VAL A 200 23.67 -15.75 -10.83
C VAL A 200 22.53 -14.73 -10.82
N LYS A 201 21.48 -15.08 -11.53
CA LYS A 201 20.18 -14.46 -11.42
C LYS A 201 19.34 -15.30 -10.45
N ARG A 202 18.95 -14.73 -9.32
CA ARG A 202 18.16 -15.44 -8.29
C ARG A 202 16.78 -15.84 -8.80
N ALA A 203 16.27 -16.96 -8.30
CA ALA A 203 14.85 -17.27 -8.35
C ALA A 203 14.03 -16.12 -7.77
N GLN A 204 12.80 -15.94 -8.24
CA GLN A 204 11.92 -14.88 -7.74
C GLN A 204 10.79 -15.47 -6.89
N PRO A 205 10.21 -14.69 -5.97
CA PRO A 205 8.99 -15.11 -5.30
C PRO A 205 7.92 -15.42 -6.34
N ARG A 206 7.22 -16.51 -6.17
CA ARG A 206 6.20 -16.93 -7.13
C ARG A 206 5.20 -15.80 -7.42
N SER A 207 4.78 -15.68 -8.68
CA SER A 207 3.95 -14.59 -9.19
C SER A 207 4.69 -13.28 -9.50
N TYR A 208 5.99 -13.20 -9.30
CA TYR A 208 6.78 -11.99 -9.53
C TYR A 208 7.91 -12.25 -10.53
N LEU A 209 8.18 -11.23 -11.37
CA LEU A 209 9.28 -11.25 -12.33
C LEU A 209 10.44 -10.36 -11.85
N SER A 210 11.67 -10.78 -12.08
CA SER A 210 12.89 -10.07 -11.69
C SER A 210 12.96 -8.63 -12.20
N THR A 211 12.29 -8.34 -13.33
CA THR A 211 12.23 -7.01 -13.96
C THR A 211 11.25 -6.03 -13.31
N GLU A 212 10.33 -6.50 -12.47
CA GLU A 212 9.38 -5.62 -11.81
C GLU A 212 10.08 -4.66 -10.84
N PRO A 213 9.71 -3.35 -10.79
CA PRO A 213 10.43 -2.35 -10.00
C PRO A 213 10.55 -2.65 -8.50
N ALA A 214 9.55 -3.32 -7.92
CA ALA A 214 9.59 -3.72 -6.51
C ALA A 214 10.57 -4.90 -6.30
N VAL A 215 10.59 -5.82 -7.24
CA VAL A 215 11.46 -7.01 -7.23
C VAL A 215 12.92 -6.64 -7.44
N LEU A 216 13.22 -5.72 -8.38
CA LEU A 216 14.57 -5.16 -8.56
C LEU A 216 15.13 -4.58 -7.25
N ARG A 217 14.29 -3.87 -6.47
CA ARG A 217 14.69 -3.37 -5.14
C ARG A 217 14.96 -4.50 -4.15
N ALA A 218 14.09 -5.50 -4.12
CA ALA A 218 14.22 -6.65 -3.22
C ALA A 218 15.50 -7.43 -3.52
N ASN A 219 15.79 -7.69 -4.80
CA ASN A 219 17.01 -8.36 -5.23
C ASN A 219 18.28 -7.61 -4.78
N ARG A 220 18.34 -6.27 -4.98
CA ARG A 220 19.47 -5.44 -4.53
C ARG A 220 19.69 -5.48 -3.02
N ASN A 221 18.64 -5.75 -2.26
CA ASN A 221 18.63 -5.80 -0.80
C ASN A 221 18.54 -7.24 -0.28
N ASN A 222 18.87 -8.25 -1.08
CA ASN A 222 18.87 -9.66 -0.69
C ASN A 222 17.54 -10.15 -0.10
N PHE A 223 16.41 -9.52 -0.44
CA PHE A 223 15.10 -9.72 0.17
C PHE A 223 15.07 -9.50 1.69
N ASP A 224 16.12 -8.88 2.26
CA ASP A 224 16.15 -8.48 3.67
C ASP A 224 15.14 -7.36 3.92
N PRO A 225 14.16 -7.51 4.84
CA PRO A 225 13.12 -6.51 5.07
C PRO A 225 13.67 -5.18 5.60
N ILE A 226 14.73 -5.21 6.41
CA ILE A 226 15.35 -4.01 6.98
C ILE A 226 16.01 -3.19 5.87
N LEU A 227 16.83 -3.84 5.05
CA LEU A 227 17.51 -3.17 3.94
C LEU A 227 16.53 -2.63 2.90
N GLN A 228 15.48 -3.38 2.56
CA GLN A 228 14.44 -2.92 1.64
C GLN A 228 13.72 -1.67 2.16
N ILE A 229 13.44 -1.61 3.46
CA ILE A 229 12.77 -0.46 4.09
C ILE A 229 13.70 0.74 4.12
N TYR A 230 14.96 0.56 4.53
CA TYR A 230 15.94 1.64 4.56
C TYR A 230 16.18 2.25 3.17
N ASP A 231 16.45 1.39 2.16
CA ASP A 231 16.64 1.85 0.77
C ASP A 231 15.41 2.64 0.27
N ARG A 232 14.21 2.15 0.57
CA ARG A 232 13.00 2.82 0.13
C ARG A 232 12.69 4.11 0.88
N ALA A 233 12.89 4.14 2.18
CA ALA A 233 12.72 5.34 3.00
C ALA A 233 13.73 6.43 2.58
N ASP A 234 15.00 6.07 2.42
CA ASP A 234 16.04 6.98 1.95
C ASP A 234 15.72 7.55 0.56
N ALA A 235 15.27 6.70 -0.36
CA ALA A 235 14.84 7.15 -1.69
C ALA A 235 13.65 8.14 -1.65
N LEU A 236 12.72 7.98 -0.71
CA LEU A 236 11.61 8.90 -0.50
C LEU A 236 12.11 10.22 0.12
N ILE A 237 12.90 10.15 1.18
CA ILE A 237 13.49 11.33 1.86
C ILE A 237 14.35 12.13 0.88
N ASN A 238 15.22 11.48 0.11
CA ASN A 238 16.04 12.12 -0.91
C ASN A 238 15.23 12.76 -2.04
N CYS A 239 13.99 12.30 -2.27
CA CYS A 239 13.05 12.96 -3.19
C CYS A 239 12.25 14.10 -2.54
N GLY A 240 12.49 14.41 -1.26
CA GLY A 240 11.84 15.49 -0.51
C GLY A 240 10.53 15.08 0.18
N HIS A 241 10.18 13.80 0.20
CA HIS A 241 8.96 13.33 0.87
C HIS A 241 9.18 13.23 2.38
N ILE A 242 8.15 13.60 3.15
CA ILE A 242 8.11 13.37 4.59
C ILE A 242 7.77 11.89 4.81
N VAL A 243 8.61 11.19 5.58
CA VAL A 243 8.45 9.77 5.90
C VAL A 243 8.26 9.65 7.41
N ASP A 244 7.07 9.98 7.89
CA ASP A 244 6.66 9.92 9.30
C ASP A 244 5.52 8.92 9.53
N LYS A 245 4.52 8.88 8.63
CA LYS A 245 3.38 7.96 8.64
C LYS A 245 3.56 6.95 7.51
N ILE A 246 3.81 5.71 7.87
CA ILE A 246 4.23 4.67 6.92
C ILE A 246 3.18 3.58 6.86
N GLU A 247 2.74 3.26 5.65
CA GLU A 247 1.98 2.05 5.35
C GLU A 247 2.90 1.04 4.68
N ILE A 248 3.04 -0.14 5.30
CA ILE A 248 3.86 -1.24 4.78
C ILE A 248 2.97 -2.19 3.98
N LEU A 249 3.42 -2.50 2.76
CA LEU A 249 2.86 -3.53 1.91
C LEU A 249 3.88 -4.65 1.75
N VAL A 250 3.57 -5.84 2.27
CA VAL A 250 4.35 -7.05 2.08
C VAL A 250 3.75 -7.82 0.91
N LEU A 251 4.55 -8.00 -0.11
CA LEU A 251 4.27 -8.78 -1.31
C LEU A 251 5.20 -10.01 -1.35
N GLY A 252 5.03 -10.89 -2.31
CA GLY A 252 5.92 -12.04 -2.52
C GLY A 252 5.21 -13.39 -2.52
N GLY A 253 3.93 -13.41 -2.85
CA GLY A 253 3.10 -14.59 -2.94
C GLY A 253 2.22 -14.81 -1.71
N THR A 254 1.92 -16.08 -1.40
CA THR A 254 1.00 -16.44 -0.33
C THR A 254 1.72 -16.40 1.02
N TRP A 255 1.48 -15.35 1.82
CA TRP A 255 2.08 -15.17 3.13
C TRP A 255 1.97 -16.39 4.04
N ASP A 256 0.81 -17.05 4.01
CA ASP A 256 0.48 -18.15 4.91
C ASP A 256 1.28 -19.43 4.66
N ASN A 257 1.95 -19.55 3.53
CA ASN A 257 2.81 -20.69 3.21
C ASN A 257 4.22 -20.58 3.80
N TYR A 258 4.62 -19.37 4.26
CA TYR A 258 5.93 -19.21 4.90
C TYR A 258 5.99 -19.85 6.29
N PRO A 259 7.15 -20.39 6.72
CA PRO A 259 7.37 -20.88 8.09
C PRO A 259 7.00 -19.81 9.12
N LEU A 260 6.46 -20.23 10.26
CA LEU A 260 5.98 -19.30 11.30
C LEU A 260 7.11 -18.47 11.89
N GLU A 261 8.27 -19.09 12.05
CA GLU A 261 9.49 -18.44 12.54
C GLU A 261 9.94 -17.33 11.59
N TYR A 262 9.94 -17.60 10.27
CA TYR A 262 10.21 -16.59 9.27
C TYR A 262 9.18 -15.46 9.30
N GLN A 263 7.88 -15.80 9.40
CA GLN A 263 6.83 -14.77 9.52
C GLN A 263 7.08 -13.86 10.72
N TYR A 264 7.40 -14.44 11.88
CA TYR A 264 7.68 -13.71 13.11
C TYR A 264 8.89 -12.79 12.96
N GLU A 265 10.02 -13.30 12.47
CA GLU A 265 11.24 -12.54 12.27
C GLU A 265 11.04 -11.42 11.23
N PHE A 266 10.37 -11.72 10.13
CA PHE A 266 10.10 -10.75 9.06
C PHE A 266 9.26 -9.56 9.56
N ILE A 267 8.21 -9.82 10.33
CA ILE A 267 7.38 -8.77 10.93
C ILE A 267 8.13 -8.00 12.01
N ARG A 268 8.90 -8.66 12.87
CA ARG A 268 9.78 -8.00 13.84
C ARG A 268 10.74 -7.04 13.15
N ASP A 269 11.37 -7.48 12.09
CA ASP A 269 12.36 -6.71 11.33
C ASP A 269 11.74 -5.53 10.58
N ILE A 270 10.47 -5.61 10.20
CA ILE A 270 9.69 -4.45 9.71
C ILE A 270 9.57 -3.38 10.79
N TYR A 271 9.10 -3.73 11.99
CA TYR A 271 8.96 -2.77 13.09
C TYR A 271 10.31 -2.20 13.50
N HIS A 272 11.32 -3.06 13.66
CA HIS A 272 12.68 -2.67 13.99
C HIS A 272 13.23 -1.63 13.00
N SER A 273 13.12 -1.88 11.72
CA SER A 273 13.66 -0.98 10.67
C SER A 273 13.02 0.41 10.71
N ILE A 274 11.73 0.52 11.01
CA ILE A 274 11.06 1.81 11.12
C ILE A 274 11.44 2.53 12.42
N ASN A 275 11.51 1.81 13.54
CA ASN A 275 11.92 2.35 14.83
C ASN A 275 13.36 2.87 14.80
N THR A 276 14.24 2.23 14.00
CA THR A 276 15.66 2.54 13.91
C THR A 276 16.05 3.35 12.67
N LEU A 277 15.10 3.86 11.91
CA LEU A 277 15.37 4.57 10.66
C LEU A 277 16.33 5.75 10.83
N ASN A 278 16.29 6.42 11.98
CA ASN A 278 17.18 7.55 12.33
C ASN A 278 18.49 7.10 12.98
N ASN A 279 18.55 5.89 13.55
CA ASN A 279 19.75 5.32 14.19
C ASN A 279 19.79 3.80 13.97
N ARG A 280 20.49 3.37 12.92
CA ARG A 280 20.51 1.99 12.40
C ARG A 280 21.45 1.04 13.18
N SER A 281 22.14 1.53 14.21
CA SER A 281 23.06 0.75 15.04
C SER A 281 22.40 0.10 16.25
N ILE A 282 21.10 0.34 16.50
CA ILE A 282 20.36 -0.20 17.64
C ILE A 282 20.12 -1.70 17.44
N GLN A 283 20.28 -2.48 18.50
CA GLN A 283 20.03 -3.93 18.49
C GLN A 283 18.53 -4.23 18.39
N LYS A 284 18.21 -5.36 17.75
CA LYS A 284 16.83 -5.85 17.62
C LYS A 284 16.27 -6.28 19.00
N LEU A 285 15.04 -5.90 19.24
CA LEU A 285 14.24 -6.32 20.38
C LEU A 285 13.30 -7.48 19.99
N SER A 286 12.51 -7.99 20.94
CA SER A 286 11.41 -8.90 20.62
C SER A 286 10.33 -8.19 19.79
N LEU A 287 9.51 -8.95 19.06
CA LEU A 287 8.41 -8.37 18.26
C LEU A 287 7.48 -7.49 19.12
N GLN A 288 7.16 -7.91 20.34
CA GLN A 288 6.26 -7.18 21.22
C GLN A 288 6.87 -5.85 21.68
N GLU A 289 8.15 -5.84 22.00
CA GLU A 289 8.88 -4.62 22.37
C GLU A 289 9.01 -3.67 21.18
N GLU A 290 9.33 -4.18 19.98
CA GLU A 290 9.37 -3.37 18.74
C GLU A 290 8.00 -2.75 18.42
N ILE A 291 6.90 -3.51 18.58
CA ILE A 291 5.54 -2.98 18.41
C ILE A 291 5.25 -1.88 19.42
N LYS A 292 5.61 -2.09 20.71
CA LYS A 292 5.40 -1.10 21.77
C LYS A 292 6.19 0.18 21.51
N LEU A 293 7.45 0.06 21.08
CA LEU A 293 8.28 1.21 20.72
C LEU A 293 7.68 2.00 19.55
N SER A 294 7.11 1.29 18.56
CA SER A 294 6.48 1.92 17.38
C SER A 294 5.22 2.73 17.69
N GLU A 295 4.60 2.58 18.88
CA GLU A 295 3.44 3.40 19.29
C GLU A 295 3.79 4.89 19.46
N THR A 296 4.99 5.18 19.95
CA THR A 296 5.45 6.52 20.30
C THR A 296 6.60 7.03 19.43
N SER A 297 7.07 6.22 18.49
CA SER A 297 8.16 6.60 17.59
C SER A 297 7.78 7.76 16.66
N ASP A 298 8.75 8.62 16.31
CA ASP A 298 8.57 9.68 15.30
C ASP A 298 8.23 9.14 13.92
N LYS A 299 8.72 7.94 13.60
CA LYS A 299 8.41 7.21 12.36
C LYS A 299 7.47 6.06 12.73
N ARG A 300 6.26 6.06 12.18
CA ARG A 300 5.17 5.22 12.70
C ARG A 300 4.57 4.35 11.61
N ILE A 301 4.37 3.07 11.92
CA ILE A 301 3.60 2.17 11.07
C ILE A 301 2.12 2.38 11.35
N ILE A 302 1.42 3.04 10.41
CA ILE A 302 -0.02 3.32 10.52
C ILE A 302 -0.89 2.24 9.89
N GLY A 303 -0.29 1.35 9.12
CA GLY A 303 -0.97 0.22 8.49
C GLY A 303 0.02 -0.83 8.01
N LEU A 304 -0.34 -2.09 8.21
CA LEU A 304 0.39 -3.25 7.70
C LEU A 304 -0.55 -4.07 6.84
N THR A 305 -0.11 -4.35 5.61
CA THR A 305 -0.85 -5.12 4.61
C THR A 305 -0.06 -6.34 4.20
N LEU A 306 -0.71 -7.50 4.20
CA LEU A 306 -0.15 -8.76 3.71
C LEU A 306 -0.94 -9.26 2.50
N GLU A 307 -0.31 -10.08 1.67
CA GLU A 307 -0.91 -10.72 0.51
C GLU A 307 -1.14 -12.20 0.80
N THR A 308 -2.36 -12.69 0.58
CA THR A 308 -2.72 -14.09 0.80
C THR A 308 -3.78 -14.58 -0.19
N ARG A 309 -4.17 -15.83 -0.02
CA ARG A 309 -5.26 -16.48 -0.77
C ARG A 309 -6.52 -16.55 0.10
N PRO A 310 -7.72 -16.53 -0.52
CA PRO A 310 -8.97 -16.57 0.25
C PRO A 310 -9.15 -17.85 1.07
N ASP A 311 -8.70 -18.99 0.57
CA ASP A 311 -8.80 -20.31 1.21
C ASP A 311 -7.99 -20.43 2.51
N TYR A 312 -6.92 -19.66 2.68
CA TYR A 312 -6.09 -19.61 3.89
C TYR A 312 -6.69 -18.78 5.02
N ILE A 313 -7.70 -17.93 4.75
CA ILE A 313 -8.29 -17.05 5.76
C ILE A 313 -9.19 -17.86 6.70
N THR A 314 -8.70 -18.14 7.89
CA THR A 314 -9.39 -18.84 8.99
C THR A 314 -9.35 -17.99 10.26
N LEU A 315 -10.19 -18.28 11.25
CA LEU A 315 -10.18 -17.56 12.55
C LEU A 315 -8.81 -17.67 13.26
N ARG A 316 -8.16 -18.85 13.19
CA ARG A 316 -6.82 -19.05 13.72
C ARG A 316 -5.81 -18.14 13.05
N GLN A 317 -5.90 -18.02 11.72
CA GLN A 317 -5.05 -17.15 10.92
C GLN A 317 -5.30 -15.68 11.23
N ILE A 318 -6.56 -15.25 11.28
CA ILE A 318 -6.94 -13.87 11.63
C ILE A 318 -6.36 -13.49 13.00
N LYS A 319 -6.48 -14.36 14.00
CA LYS A 319 -5.93 -14.13 15.34
C LYS A 319 -4.40 -13.95 15.31
N ARG A 320 -3.67 -14.74 14.50
CA ARG A 320 -2.23 -14.57 14.30
C ARG A 320 -1.89 -13.25 13.61
N LEU A 321 -2.57 -12.94 12.52
CA LEU A 321 -2.36 -11.70 11.78
C LEU A 321 -2.63 -10.46 12.66
N ARG A 322 -3.64 -10.51 13.53
CA ARG A 322 -3.89 -9.42 14.47
C ARG A 322 -2.78 -9.24 15.51
N LYS A 323 -2.14 -10.30 15.97
CA LYS A 323 -0.94 -10.19 16.82
C LYS A 323 0.23 -9.47 16.13
N TYR A 324 0.29 -9.54 14.80
CA TYR A 324 1.23 -8.76 13.97
C TYR A 324 0.72 -7.34 13.69
N ASN A 325 -0.47 -6.98 14.14
CA ASN A 325 -1.18 -5.72 13.87
C ASN A 325 -1.47 -5.49 12.38
N VAL A 326 -1.70 -6.54 11.62
CA VAL A 326 -2.16 -6.46 10.22
C VAL A 326 -3.53 -5.81 10.18
N THR A 327 -3.69 -4.77 9.35
CA THR A 327 -4.95 -4.03 9.23
C THR A 327 -5.66 -4.27 7.90
N ARG A 328 -4.93 -4.75 6.88
CA ARG A 328 -5.46 -5.02 5.54
C ARG A 328 -4.91 -6.31 4.97
N LEU A 329 -5.77 -7.06 4.28
CA LEU A 329 -5.36 -8.17 3.42
C LEU A 329 -5.58 -7.83 1.96
N GLN A 330 -4.60 -8.17 1.14
CA GLN A 330 -4.74 -8.27 -0.30
C GLN A 330 -5.00 -9.73 -0.63
N ILE A 331 -6.10 -10.02 -1.31
CA ILE A 331 -6.46 -11.39 -1.64
C ILE A 331 -6.57 -11.59 -3.15
N GLY A 332 -5.90 -12.64 -3.60
CA GLY A 332 -5.96 -13.05 -5.00
C GLY A 332 -7.28 -13.78 -5.29
N VAL A 333 -8.34 -13.02 -5.53
CA VAL A 333 -9.64 -13.55 -5.97
C VAL A 333 -9.55 -14.06 -7.41
N GLN A 334 -8.97 -13.27 -8.26
CA GLN A 334 -8.73 -13.43 -9.69
C GLN A 334 -10.02 -13.37 -10.51
N HIS A 335 -10.99 -14.27 -10.27
CA HIS A 335 -12.31 -14.27 -10.89
C HIS A 335 -13.39 -14.79 -9.92
N ILE A 336 -14.69 -14.62 -10.26
CA ILE A 336 -15.81 -15.13 -9.45
C ILE A 336 -16.55 -16.30 -10.12
N ASP A 337 -16.13 -16.72 -11.29
CA ASP A 337 -16.67 -17.86 -12.03
C ASP A 337 -15.83 -19.10 -11.70
N ASN A 338 -16.48 -20.15 -11.19
CA ASN A 338 -15.80 -21.36 -10.75
C ASN A 338 -15.16 -22.13 -11.90
N ASP A 339 -15.77 -22.13 -13.10
CA ASP A 339 -15.21 -22.83 -14.27
C ASP A 339 -13.88 -22.18 -14.70
N ILE A 340 -13.79 -20.86 -14.61
CA ILE A 340 -12.56 -20.12 -14.86
C ILE A 340 -11.52 -20.42 -13.77
N LEU A 341 -11.94 -20.39 -12.49
CA LEU A 341 -11.04 -20.68 -11.35
C LEU A 341 -10.48 -22.11 -11.44
N GLU A 342 -11.29 -23.08 -11.84
CA GLU A 342 -10.86 -24.46 -12.07
C GLU A 342 -9.88 -24.55 -13.24
N LYS A 343 -10.21 -23.96 -14.39
CA LYS A 343 -9.37 -23.96 -15.59
C LYS A 343 -7.97 -23.39 -15.34
N ILE A 344 -7.87 -22.34 -14.52
CA ILE A 344 -6.59 -21.73 -14.18
C ILE A 344 -5.89 -22.43 -12.98
N GLU A 345 -6.36 -23.57 -12.54
CA GLU A 345 -5.82 -24.35 -11.42
C GLU A 345 -5.68 -23.51 -10.14
N ARG A 346 -6.70 -22.65 -9.87
CA ARG A 346 -6.65 -21.73 -8.72
C ARG A 346 -6.63 -22.46 -7.37
N GLY A 347 -7.24 -23.66 -7.29
CA GLY A 347 -7.31 -24.48 -6.08
C GLY A 347 -8.16 -23.87 -4.96
N CYS A 348 -9.01 -22.90 -5.28
CA CYS A 348 -10.08 -22.37 -4.42
C CYS A 348 -11.23 -21.90 -5.30
N ASN A 349 -12.43 -21.85 -4.74
CA ASN A 349 -13.67 -21.51 -5.43
C ASN A 349 -14.33 -20.25 -4.85
N LEU A 350 -15.48 -19.85 -5.42
CA LEU A 350 -16.21 -18.66 -4.99
C LEU A 350 -16.64 -18.72 -3.51
N ASN A 351 -16.97 -19.89 -2.98
CA ASN A 351 -17.36 -20.03 -1.57
C ASN A 351 -16.19 -19.74 -0.62
N ASP A 352 -14.97 -20.15 -0.98
CA ASP A 352 -13.76 -19.80 -0.23
C ASP A 352 -13.51 -18.29 -0.22
N ILE A 353 -13.74 -17.65 -1.37
CA ILE A 353 -13.62 -16.19 -1.52
C ILE A 353 -14.62 -15.48 -0.61
N ILE A 354 -15.88 -15.86 -0.67
CA ILE A 354 -16.97 -15.29 0.14
C ILE A 354 -16.67 -15.50 1.63
N ARG A 355 -16.34 -16.73 2.03
CA ARG A 355 -15.99 -17.08 3.41
C ARG A 355 -14.82 -16.26 3.92
N GLY A 356 -13.70 -16.25 3.23
CA GLY A 356 -12.51 -15.52 3.64
C GLY A 356 -12.73 -14.01 3.72
N ASN A 357 -13.42 -13.44 2.71
CA ASN A 357 -13.81 -12.03 2.69
C ASN A 357 -14.65 -11.65 3.92
N ASN A 358 -15.70 -12.43 4.20
CA ASN A 358 -16.58 -12.16 5.32
C ASN A 358 -15.88 -12.33 6.67
N LEU A 359 -15.11 -13.41 6.89
CA LEU A 359 -14.37 -13.65 8.14
C LEU A 359 -13.45 -12.49 8.50
N TRP A 360 -12.68 -11.97 7.53
CA TRP A 360 -11.77 -10.87 7.76
C TRP A 360 -12.51 -9.56 8.06
N LYS A 361 -13.58 -9.24 7.30
CA LYS A 361 -14.41 -8.05 7.52
C LYS A 361 -15.18 -8.11 8.86
N THR A 362 -15.67 -9.28 9.26
CA THR A 362 -16.36 -9.51 10.55
C THR A 362 -15.45 -9.15 11.73
N ASN A 363 -14.15 -9.34 11.59
CA ASN A 363 -13.14 -8.96 12.58
C ASN A 363 -12.54 -7.55 12.33
N GLY A 364 -13.25 -6.70 11.61
CA GLY A 364 -12.91 -5.29 11.39
C GLY A 364 -11.83 -5.05 10.32
N GLY A 365 -11.34 -6.08 9.63
CA GLY A 365 -10.25 -5.96 8.67
C GLY A 365 -10.64 -5.29 7.35
N LYS A 366 -9.69 -4.59 6.72
CA LYS A 366 -9.82 -4.07 5.35
C LYS A 366 -9.42 -5.12 4.32
N ILE A 367 -10.06 -5.06 3.14
CA ILE A 367 -9.84 -6.05 2.08
C ILE A 367 -9.59 -5.37 0.74
N ASP A 368 -8.56 -5.85 0.03
CA ASP A 368 -8.20 -5.42 -1.34
C ASP A 368 -8.22 -6.66 -2.25
N TRP A 369 -9.14 -6.70 -3.19
CA TRP A 369 -9.26 -7.80 -4.13
C TRP A 369 -8.39 -7.60 -5.35
N HIS A 370 -7.67 -8.64 -5.75
CA HIS A 370 -7.02 -8.72 -7.05
C HIS A 370 -7.95 -9.47 -8.01
N ILE A 371 -8.37 -8.79 -9.07
CA ILE A 371 -9.25 -9.32 -10.12
C ILE A 371 -8.45 -9.35 -11.43
N MET A 372 -8.57 -10.45 -12.15
CA MET A 372 -7.88 -10.65 -13.43
C MET A 372 -8.88 -10.91 -14.56
N PRO A 373 -9.32 -9.87 -15.28
CA PRO A 373 -10.00 -10.07 -16.56
C PRO A 373 -9.07 -10.79 -17.56
N ASP A 374 -9.67 -11.41 -18.58
CA ASP A 374 -8.93 -12.04 -19.67
C ASP A 374 -8.14 -13.30 -19.24
N LEU A 375 -8.58 -14.00 -18.22
CA LEU A 375 -8.02 -15.30 -17.85
C LEU A 375 -8.41 -16.39 -18.86
N PRO A 376 -7.61 -17.47 -19.01
CA PRO A 376 -8.01 -18.63 -19.81
C PRO A 376 -9.40 -19.13 -19.44
N GLY A 377 -10.28 -19.23 -20.43
CA GLY A 377 -11.69 -19.60 -20.26
C GLY A 377 -12.63 -18.43 -20.04
N SER A 378 -12.09 -17.20 -19.86
CA SER A 378 -12.90 -15.99 -19.86
C SER A 378 -13.14 -15.45 -21.27
N SER A 379 -14.00 -14.46 -21.36
CA SER A 379 -14.31 -13.66 -22.54
C SER A 379 -14.73 -12.26 -22.11
N PRO A 380 -14.78 -11.28 -23.02
CA PRO A 380 -15.29 -9.94 -22.70
C PRO A 380 -16.66 -9.97 -22.00
N GLU A 381 -17.56 -10.87 -22.43
CA GLU A 381 -18.91 -11.01 -21.87
C GLU A 381 -18.90 -11.59 -20.46
N LYS A 382 -18.04 -12.62 -20.22
CA LYS A 382 -17.91 -13.22 -18.87
C LYS A 382 -17.32 -12.21 -17.89
N ASP A 383 -16.32 -11.45 -18.29
CA ASP A 383 -15.71 -10.41 -17.46
C ASP A 383 -16.66 -9.25 -17.21
N LEU A 384 -17.42 -8.82 -18.21
CA LEU A 384 -18.52 -7.85 -18.01
C LEU A 384 -19.56 -8.39 -17.02
N ASN A 385 -19.94 -9.65 -17.12
CA ASN A 385 -20.86 -10.29 -16.18
C ASN A 385 -20.30 -10.32 -14.76
N MET A 386 -19.01 -10.59 -14.59
CA MET A 386 -18.34 -10.48 -13.29
C MET A 386 -18.51 -9.08 -12.72
N PHE A 387 -18.19 -8.02 -13.46
CA PHE A 387 -18.33 -6.64 -13.00
C PHE A 387 -19.80 -6.24 -12.77
N LYS A 388 -20.74 -6.74 -13.60
CA LYS A 388 -22.19 -6.55 -13.38
C LYS A 388 -22.61 -7.12 -12.03
N LYS A 389 -22.11 -8.29 -11.64
CA LYS A 389 -22.43 -8.89 -10.33
C LYS A 389 -21.78 -8.10 -9.19
N LEU A 390 -20.50 -7.69 -9.33
CA LEU A 390 -19.78 -6.93 -8.29
C LEU A 390 -20.44 -5.58 -7.96
N PHE A 391 -21.09 -4.95 -8.94
CA PHE A 391 -21.68 -3.61 -8.79
C PHE A 391 -23.22 -3.61 -8.92
N ALA A 392 -23.86 -4.75 -8.72
CA ALA A 392 -25.30 -4.86 -8.78
C ALA A 392 -25.98 -4.36 -7.51
N THR A 393 -27.04 -3.58 -7.69
CA THR A 393 -27.93 -3.16 -6.61
C THR A 393 -29.38 -3.40 -7.02
N ASN A 394 -30.22 -3.83 -6.08
CA ASN A 394 -31.67 -3.96 -6.27
C ASN A 394 -32.32 -2.57 -6.21
N SER A 395 -31.90 -1.74 -5.26
CA SER A 395 -32.45 -0.40 -5.06
C SER A 395 -31.48 0.54 -4.35
N ILE A 396 -31.70 1.84 -4.53
CA ILE A 396 -31.06 2.91 -3.78
C ILE A 396 -32.16 3.82 -3.24
N THR A 397 -32.27 3.91 -1.91
CA THR A 397 -33.27 4.71 -1.23
C THR A 397 -32.62 5.91 -0.56
N LYS A 398 -33.12 7.12 -0.79
CA LYS A 398 -32.68 8.32 -0.06
C LYS A 398 -33.46 8.40 1.26
N LEU A 399 -32.78 8.29 2.39
CA LEU A 399 -33.37 8.30 3.74
C LEU A 399 -33.38 9.71 4.38
N GLY A 400 -32.55 10.63 3.87
CA GLY A 400 -32.43 12.00 4.40
C GLY A 400 -31.50 12.86 3.56
N ASN A 401 -31.12 14.03 4.05
CA ASN A 401 -30.13 14.85 3.40
C ASN A 401 -28.78 14.10 3.42
N ASN A 402 -28.27 13.77 2.21
CA ASN A 402 -27.00 13.07 2.01
C ASN A 402 -26.91 11.68 2.66
N TYR A 403 -28.06 11.07 3.02
CA TYR A 403 -28.14 9.71 3.55
C TYR A 403 -28.82 8.79 2.53
N TYR A 404 -28.09 7.77 2.08
CA TYR A 404 -28.51 6.82 1.04
C TYR A 404 -28.34 5.39 1.55
N LYS A 405 -29.37 4.58 1.33
CA LYS A 405 -29.35 3.14 1.59
C LYS A 405 -29.32 2.38 0.28
N TYR A 406 -28.34 1.50 0.14
CA TYR A 406 -28.14 0.63 -1.02
C TYR A 406 -28.53 -0.80 -0.62
N ASP A 407 -29.49 -1.38 -1.32
CA ASP A 407 -29.80 -2.79 -1.25
C ASP A 407 -29.00 -3.52 -2.32
N LEU A 408 -27.84 -4.07 -1.94
CA LEU A 408 -26.94 -4.75 -2.86
C LEU A 408 -27.48 -6.12 -3.23
N LYS A 409 -27.46 -6.45 -4.51
CA LYS A 409 -27.92 -7.76 -5.00
C LYS A 409 -26.98 -8.91 -4.59
N TYR A 410 -25.67 -8.63 -4.48
CA TYR A 410 -24.63 -9.58 -4.11
C TYR A 410 -23.74 -8.98 -3.01
N PRO A 411 -24.27 -8.85 -1.76
CA PRO A 411 -23.53 -8.24 -0.65
C PRO A 411 -22.28 -9.02 -0.25
N GLU A 412 -22.24 -10.33 -0.54
CA GLU A 412 -21.11 -11.22 -0.30
C GLU A 412 -19.89 -10.90 -1.18
N LEU A 413 -20.08 -10.22 -2.33
CA LEU A 413 -19.05 -9.89 -3.30
C LEU A 413 -18.43 -8.49 -3.07
N GLN A 414 -18.70 -7.85 -1.92
CA GLN A 414 -18.20 -6.50 -1.65
C GLN A 414 -16.80 -6.50 -1.07
N SER A 415 -15.89 -5.81 -1.75
CA SER A 415 -14.55 -5.46 -1.27
C SER A 415 -14.45 -3.99 -0.92
N ASP A 416 -13.41 -3.60 -0.16
CA ASP A 416 -13.12 -2.19 0.14
C ASP A 416 -12.27 -1.55 -0.96
N GLN A 417 -11.41 -2.36 -1.57
CA GLN A 417 -10.47 -1.93 -2.59
C GLN A 417 -10.36 -2.98 -3.70
N LEU A 418 -10.05 -2.52 -4.90
CA LEU A 418 -9.85 -3.36 -6.07
C LEU A 418 -8.53 -3.02 -6.77
N LYS A 419 -7.85 -4.05 -7.23
CA LYS A 419 -6.82 -4.01 -8.26
C LYS A 419 -7.30 -4.87 -9.43
N ILE A 420 -7.38 -4.30 -10.59
CA ILE A 420 -7.75 -5.00 -11.82
C ILE A 420 -6.47 -5.19 -12.63
N TYR A 421 -6.12 -6.44 -12.90
CA TYR A 421 -4.93 -6.82 -13.63
C TYR A 421 -5.33 -7.70 -14.82
N PRO A 422 -5.59 -7.13 -16.01
CA PRO A 422 -5.79 -7.94 -17.20
C PRO A 422 -4.69 -8.99 -17.31
N CYS A 423 -5.05 -10.21 -17.65
CA CYS A 423 -4.10 -11.31 -17.77
C CYS A 423 -3.10 -11.00 -18.88
N SER A 424 -1.82 -11.15 -18.59
CA SER A 424 -0.74 -11.04 -19.57
C SER A 424 -0.02 -12.37 -19.65
N VAL A 425 0.29 -12.81 -20.86
CA VAL A 425 1.14 -13.97 -21.10
C VAL A 425 2.59 -13.55 -20.89
N VAL A 426 3.26 -14.20 -19.96
CA VAL A 426 4.66 -13.94 -19.61
C VAL A 426 5.44 -15.25 -19.53
N ASP A 427 6.77 -15.16 -19.53
CA ASP A 427 7.64 -16.30 -19.37
C ASP A 427 7.38 -17.08 -18.06
N TRP A 428 7.80 -18.34 -18.04
CA TRP A 428 7.70 -19.27 -16.90
C TRP A 428 6.27 -19.51 -16.41
N THR A 429 5.27 -19.40 -17.31
CA THR A 429 3.87 -19.70 -17.05
C THR A 429 3.35 -20.85 -17.93
N LYS A 430 2.37 -21.60 -17.43
CA LYS A 430 1.68 -22.62 -18.22
C LYS A 430 0.86 -21.98 -19.36
N ILE A 431 0.31 -20.79 -19.14
CA ILE A 431 -0.46 -20.06 -20.18
C ILE A 431 0.41 -19.64 -21.37
N LYS A 432 1.74 -19.50 -21.22
CA LYS A 432 2.64 -19.28 -22.36
C LYS A 432 2.65 -20.47 -23.31
N GLN A 433 2.64 -21.69 -22.76
CA GLN A 433 2.56 -22.90 -23.58
C GLN A 433 1.22 -22.95 -24.35
N TRP A 434 0.11 -22.64 -23.65
CA TRP A 434 -1.21 -22.58 -24.30
C TRP A 434 -1.30 -21.49 -25.36
N TYR A 435 -0.67 -20.34 -25.14
CA TYR A 435 -0.60 -19.26 -26.13
C TYR A 435 0.18 -19.70 -27.40
N ASN A 436 1.33 -20.34 -27.19
CA ASN A 436 2.16 -20.83 -28.32
C ASN A 436 1.47 -21.95 -29.12
N ASN A 437 0.56 -22.72 -28.51
CA ASN A 437 -0.21 -23.79 -29.13
C ASN A 437 -1.59 -23.34 -29.66
N ASP A 438 -1.90 -22.04 -29.65
CA ASP A 438 -3.21 -21.46 -29.97
C ASP A 438 -4.39 -21.98 -29.10
N GLU A 439 -4.10 -22.53 -27.91
CA GLU A 439 -5.11 -22.99 -26.94
C GLU A 439 -5.69 -21.85 -26.11
N TYR A 440 -4.99 -20.74 -26.01
CA TYR A 440 -5.40 -19.52 -25.31
C TYR A 440 -4.89 -18.28 -26.03
N LYS A 441 -5.80 -17.36 -26.32
CA LYS A 441 -5.49 -16.05 -26.87
C LYS A 441 -6.16 -14.96 -26.05
N PRO A 442 -5.37 -14.03 -25.44
CA PRO A 442 -5.95 -12.93 -24.68
C PRO A 442 -6.81 -12.02 -25.55
N TYR A 443 -8.05 -11.76 -25.14
CA TYR A 443 -8.90 -10.79 -25.86
C TYR A 443 -8.39 -9.36 -25.70
N SER A 444 -7.57 -9.11 -24.67
CA SER A 444 -6.95 -7.79 -24.40
C SER A 444 -5.91 -7.38 -25.45
N GLU A 445 -5.51 -8.25 -26.37
CA GLU A 445 -4.80 -7.89 -27.60
C GLU A 445 -5.66 -6.97 -28.49
N ASN A 446 -6.99 -7.10 -28.43
CA ASN A 446 -7.91 -6.09 -28.91
C ASN A 446 -8.19 -5.06 -27.80
N GLU A 447 -7.49 -3.94 -27.84
CA GLU A 447 -7.57 -2.90 -26.80
C GLU A 447 -8.99 -2.33 -26.62
N ASP A 448 -9.82 -2.29 -27.69
CA ASP A 448 -11.19 -1.77 -27.62
C ASP A 448 -12.09 -2.68 -26.77
N GLU A 449 -11.96 -3.99 -26.86
CA GLU A 449 -12.67 -4.93 -26.01
C GLU A 449 -12.26 -4.78 -24.55
N LEU A 450 -10.96 -4.65 -24.27
CA LEU A 450 -10.46 -4.41 -22.95
C LEU A 450 -10.98 -3.09 -22.37
N ILE A 451 -10.99 -2.01 -23.18
CA ILE A 451 -11.52 -0.70 -22.79
C ILE A 451 -13.03 -0.79 -22.51
N ARG A 452 -13.79 -1.56 -23.28
CA ARG A 452 -15.22 -1.80 -23.06
C ARG A 452 -15.46 -2.43 -21.68
N VAL A 453 -14.72 -3.47 -21.34
CA VAL A 453 -14.82 -4.19 -20.05
C VAL A 453 -14.41 -3.29 -18.89
N LEU A 454 -13.25 -2.65 -18.98
CA LEU A 454 -12.73 -1.79 -17.91
C LEU A 454 -13.50 -0.48 -17.76
N GLY A 455 -14.02 0.07 -18.88
CA GLY A 455 -14.90 1.24 -18.89
C GLY A 455 -16.17 0.96 -18.11
N TYR A 456 -16.81 -0.20 -18.36
CA TYR A 456 -17.96 -0.62 -17.58
C TYR A 456 -17.65 -0.68 -16.08
N ALA A 457 -16.55 -1.33 -15.71
CA ALA A 457 -16.14 -1.43 -14.30
C ALA A 457 -15.94 -0.05 -13.66
N LYS A 458 -15.35 0.92 -14.36
CA LYS A 458 -15.13 2.28 -13.86
C LYS A 458 -16.40 3.09 -13.72
N ASN A 459 -17.34 2.94 -14.66
CA ASN A 459 -18.58 3.69 -14.66
C ASN A 459 -19.56 3.21 -13.58
N ASN A 460 -19.49 1.93 -13.19
CA ASN A 460 -20.44 1.32 -12.27
C ASN A 460 -19.88 1.07 -10.85
N ILE A 461 -18.59 1.32 -10.62
CA ILE A 461 -17.96 1.10 -9.31
C ILE A 461 -18.60 1.94 -8.23
N PHE A 462 -18.92 1.32 -7.09
CA PHE A 462 -19.52 2.02 -5.95
C PHE A 462 -18.59 3.08 -5.34
N PRO A 463 -19.15 4.19 -4.81
CA PRO A 463 -18.37 5.31 -4.28
C PRO A 463 -17.54 4.98 -3.04
N TRP A 464 -17.83 3.89 -2.34
CA TRP A 464 -17.04 3.40 -1.21
C TRP A 464 -15.91 2.44 -1.60
N ILE A 465 -15.76 2.08 -2.87
CA ILE A 465 -14.67 1.20 -3.33
C ILE A 465 -13.50 2.04 -3.85
N ARG A 466 -12.28 1.66 -3.48
CA ARG A 466 -11.05 2.27 -4.01
C ARG A 466 -10.48 1.42 -5.14
N LEU A 467 -10.48 1.91 -6.36
CA LEU A 467 -9.81 1.27 -7.49
C LEU A 467 -8.32 1.65 -7.51
N ASN A 468 -7.49 0.80 -6.88
CA ASN A 468 -6.07 1.06 -6.67
C ASN A 468 -5.26 1.03 -7.97
N ARG A 469 -5.42 -0.01 -8.78
CA ARG A 469 -4.71 -0.23 -10.04
C ARG A 469 -5.64 -0.81 -11.10
N ILE A 470 -5.30 -0.58 -12.38
CA ILE A 470 -6.01 -1.14 -13.55
C ILE A 470 -5.04 -1.95 -14.41
N ILE A 471 -3.76 -1.91 -14.13
CA ILE A 471 -2.72 -2.68 -14.78
C ILE A 471 -1.63 -3.05 -13.78
N ARG A 472 -0.93 -4.14 -14.02
CA ARG A 472 0.29 -4.51 -13.29
C ARG A 472 1.51 -3.83 -13.92
N ASP A 473 2.51 -3.50 -13.10
CA ASP A 473 3.74 -2.85 -13.55
C ASP A 473 4.73 -3.89 -14.14
N ILE A 474 4.30 -4.67 -15.12
CA ILE A 474 5.18 -5.59 -15.87
C ILE A 474 5.79 -4.79 -17.02
N PRO A 475 7.13 -4.77 -17.17
CA PRO A 475 7.76 -4.16 -18.35
C PRO A 475 7.33 -4.84 -19.65
N ASN A 476 7.09 -4.04 -20.71
CA ASN A 476 6.57 -4.54 -21.98
C ASN A 476 7.44 -5.66 -22.58
N LEU A 477 8.76 -5.60 -22.38
CA LEU A 477 9.68 -6.65 -22.87
C LEU A 477 9.41 -8.05 -22.29
N ASN A 478 8.63 -8.16 -21.20
CA ASN A 478 8.25 -9.43 -20.59
C ASN A 478 6.84 -9.88 -20.99
N ILE A 479 6.08 -9.05 -21.72
CA ILE A 479 4.73 -9.38 -22.17
C ILE A 479 4.84 -10.03 -23.54
N ILE A 480 4.41 -11.30 -23.63
CA ILE A 480 4.41 -12.10 -24.86
C ILE A 480 3.07 -11.97 -25.56
N GLY A 481 1.99 -11.88 -24.80
CA GLY A 481 0.62 -11.70 -25.30
C GLY A 481 -0.25 -10.96 -24.31
N GLY A 482 -1.30 -10.31 -24.80
CA GLY A 482 -2.20 -9.46 -24.01
C GLY A 482 -1.90 -7.97 -24.13
N ASN A 483 -2.38 -7.17 -23.18
CA ASN A 483 -2.28 -5.71 -23.26
C ASN A 483 -0.91 -5.19 -22.82
N GLU A 484 -0.22 -4.46 -23.70
CA GLU A 484 1.10 -3.86 -23.48
C GLU A 484 1.03 -2.37 -23.02
N ASN A 485 -0.17 -1.79 -22.93
CA ASN A 485 -0.33 -0.36 -22.65
C ASN A 485 -0.14 -0.03 -21.18
N VAL A 486 1.07 0.33 -20.77
CA VAL A 486 1.42 0.74 -19.41
C VAL A 486 0.66 1.99 -18.92
N ASN A 487 0.09 2.79 -19.83
CA ASN A 487 -0.68 4.00 -19.53
C ASN A 487 -2.19 3.79 -19.62
N LEU A 488 -2.66 2.56 -19.60
CA LEU A 488 -4.08 2.20 -19.77
C LEU A 488 -5.02 2.99 -18.84
N ARG A 489 -4.59 3.26 -17.58
CA ARG A 489 -5.38 4.07 -16.64
C ARG A 489 -5.58 5.51 -17.15
N GLN A 490 -4.53 6.15 -17.66
CA GLN A 490 -4.59 7.51 -18.19
C GLN A 490 -5.49 7.54 -19.43
N LYS A 491 -5.34 6.56 -20.32
CA LYS A 491 -6.18 6.43 -21.53
C LYS A 491 -7.65 6.29 -21.17
N LEU A 492 -8.00 5.45 -20.18
CA LEU A 492 -9.37 5.34 -19.68
C LEU A 492 -9.90 6.62 -19.05
N LEU A 493 -9.07 7.40 -18.36
CA LEU A 493 -9.48 8.65 -17.72
C LEU A 493 -9.64 9.81 -18.70
N SER A 494 -9.00 9.77 -19.88
CA SER A 494 -9.13 10.79 -20.91
C SER A 494 -10.37 10.59 -21.80
N ARG A 495 -11.07 9.47 -21.69
CA ARG A 495 -12.29 9.19 -22.46
C ARG A 495 -13.49 9.91 -21.86
N PRO A 496 -14.30 10.62 -22.69
CA PRO A 496 -15.47 11.38 -22.21
C PRO A 496 -16.62 10.45 -21.74
N ASP A 497 -16.67 9.22 -22.23
CA ASP A 497 -17.69 8.21 -21.90
C ASP A 497 -17.39 7.48 -20.56
N ILE A 498 -16.25 7.76 -19.92
CA ILE A 498 -15.85 7.11 -18.66
C ILE A 498 -15.89 8.10 -17.49
N ASN A 499 -16.85 7.89 -16.59
CA ASN A 499 -17.02 8.67 -15.36
C ASN A 499 -16.89 7.78 -14.13
N CYS A 500 -15.75 7.83 -13.44
CA CYS A 500 -15.44 6.91 -12.34
C CYS A 500 -15.67 7.54 -10.97
N ASN A 501 -16.57 6.96 -10.18
CA ASN A 501 -16.93 7.41 -8.83
C ASN A 501 -16.10 6.76 -7.70
N CYS A 502 -15.07 5.99 -8.02
CA CYS A 502 -14.26 5.34 -6.99
C CYS A 502 -13.53 6.36 -6.10
N ILE A 503 -13.19 5.96 -4.88
CA ILE A 503 -12.45 6.80 -3.91
C ILE A 503 -11.24 7.46 -4.57
N ARG A 504 -10.38 6.70 -5.28
CA ARG A 504 -9.14 7.23 -5.87
C ARG A 504 -9.35 8.32 -6.92
N CYS A 505 -10.45 8.28 -7.67
CA CYS A 505 -10.77 9.30 -8.67
C CYS A 505 -11.33 10.57 -8.02
N ARG A 506 -11.93 10.46 -6.84
CA ARG A 506 -12.56 11.55 -6.08
C ARG A 506 -11.65 12.22 -5.05
N GLU A 507 -10.52 11.61 -4.67
CA GLU A 507 -9.55 12.20 -3.73
C GLU A 507 -9.22 13.65 -4.08
N VAL A 508 -9.19 14.52 -3.07
CA VAL A 508 -8.99 15.97 -3.22
C VAL A 508 -7.69 16.34 -3.95
N LYS A 509 -6.58 15.68 -3.68
CA LYS A 509 -5.25 15.90 -4.35
C LYS A 509 -4.98 17.39 -4.65
N ASN A 510 -4.71 17.70 -5.95
CA ASN A 510 -4.43 19.04 -6.45
C ASN A 510 -5.65 19.68 -7.16
N LYS A 511 -6.88 19.25 -6.83
CA LYS A 511 -8.10 19.84 -7.36
C LYS A 511 -8.35 21.18 -6.67
N ASP A 512 -8.89 22.15 -7.41
CA ASP A 512 -9.45 23.34 -6.79
C ASP A 512 -10.68 22.95 -5.98
N PHE A 513 -10.71 23.33 -4.69
CA PHE A 513 -11.77 22.94 -3.78
C PHE A 513 -12.11 24.05 -2.79
N ASN A 514 -13.38 24.09 -2.39
CA ASN A 514 -13.84 24.90 -1.27
C ASN A 514 -14.21 23.96 -0.13
N ILE A 515 -13.34 23.91 0.87
CA ILE A 515 -13.49 23.00 2.01
C ILE A 515 -14.63 23.40 2.95
N GLU A 516 -15.01 24.69 2.97
CA GLU A 516 -16.11 25.20 3.79
C GLU A 516 -17.47 24.66 3.36
N LYS A 517 -17.58 24.24 2.09
CA LYS A 517 -18.76 23.61 1.51
C LYS A 517 -18.76 22.08 1.65
N ALA A 518 -17.84 21.50 2.44
CA ALA A 518 -17.80 20.06 2.62
C ALA A 518 -19.00 19.59 3.46
N GLU A 519 -19.72 18.61 2.95
CA GLU A 519 -20.90 18.02 3.58
C GLU A 519 -20.64 16.57 3.98
N LEU A 520 -21.29 16.12 5.05
CA LEU A 520 -21.26 14.72 5.45
C LEU A 520 -22.25 13.90 4.61
N PHE A 521 -21.76 12.87 3.97
CA PHE A 521 -22.55 11.88 3.24
C PHE A 521 -22.49 10.54 3.99
N ILE A 522 -23.62 9.88 4.12
CA ILE A 522 -23.76 8.54 4.72
C ILE A 522 -24.30 7.60 3.63
N ARG A 523 -23.57 6.53 3.37
CA ARG A 523 -23.99 5.45 2.49
C ARG A 523 -24.03 4.15 3.26
N GLU A 524 -25.24 3.69 3.53
CA GLU A 524 -25.53 2.41 4.17
C GLU A 524 -25.67 1.34 3.10
N TYR A 525 -25.11 0.15 3.33
CA TYR A 525 -25.31 -1.00 2.46
C TYR A 525 -25.27 -2.31 3.25
N ASN A 526 -26.00 -3.32 2.75
CA ASN A 526 -26.04 -4.63 3.35
C ASN A 526 -24.72 -5.40 3.12
N GLY A 527 -24.30 -6.15 4.13
CA GLY A 527 -23.24 -7.16 4.07
C GLY A 527 -23.76 -8.52 4.52
N ILE A 528 -22.91 -9.55 4.51
CA ILE A 528 -23.28 -10.85 5.09
C ILE A 528 -23.43 -10.68 6.61
N ASN A 529 -24.63 -10.94 7.14
CA ASN A 529 -24.96 -10.78 8.55
C ASN A 529 -24.45 -9.47 9.17
N SER A 530 -24.53 -8.38 8.41
CA SER A 530 -24.02 -7.08 8.83
C SER A 530 -24.64 -5.94 8.05
N THR A 531 -24.56 -4.74 8.64
CA THR A 531 -24.77 -3.47 7.97
C THR A 531 -23.44 -2.73 7.90
N GLU A 532 -23.10 -2.21 6.74
CA GLU A 532 -21.90 -1.43 6.48
C GLU A 532 -22.25 0.03 6.20
N TYR A 533 -21.44 0.95 6.72
CA TYR A 533 -21.60 2.38 6.48
C TYR A 533 -20.32 2.96 5.92
N PHE A 534 -20.45 3.77 4.89
CA PHE A 534 -19.42 4.63 4.38
C PHE A 534 -19.79 6.08 4.67
N LEU A 535 -19.16 6.64 5.70
CA LEU A 535 -19.32 8.04 6.09
C LEU A 535 -18.22 8.83 5.40
N SER A 536 -18.57 9.93 4.75
CA SER A 536 -17.56 10.70 4.00
C SER A 536 -17.87 12.19 4.00
N PHE A 537 -16.84 13.02 4.13
CA PHE A 537 -16.93 14.44 3.82
C PHE A 537 -16.60 14.64 2.34
N GLU A 538 -17.55 15.21 1.60
CA GLU A 538 -17.46 15.37 0.14
C GLU A 538 -17.90 16.78 -0.26
N SER A 539 -17.54 17.21 -1.49
CA SER A 539 -18.16 18.38 -2.11
C SER A 539 -19.66 18.11 -2.38
N PRO A 540 -20.53 19.15 -2.45
CA PRO A 540 -21.98 18.96 -2.68
C PRO A 540 -22.30 18.17 -3.95
N ASP A 541 -21.45 18.27 -4.99
CA ASP A 541 -21.56 17.51 -6.24
C ASP A 541 -20.94 16.10 -6.17
N THR A 542 -20.45 15.67 -5.01
CA THR A 542 -19.80 14.40 -4.71
C THR A 542 -18.53 14.08 -5.52
N LYS A 543 -17.97 15.05 -6.25
CA LYS A 543 -16.79 14.86 -7.12
C LYS A 543 -15.46 14.94 -6.38
N ILE A 544 -15.45 15.52 -5.16
CA ILE A 544 -14.27 15.67 -4.33
C ILE A 544 -14.52 15.01 -2.98
N LEU A 545 -13.61 14.11 -2.60
CA LEU A 545 -13.61 13.40 -1.32
C LEU A 545 -12.51 13.96 -0.42
N TYR A 546 -12.88 14.53 0.73
CA TYR A 546 -11.96 15.10 1.71
C TYR A 546 -11.51 14.11 2.78
N GLY A 547 -12.40 13.20 3.16
CA GLY A 547 -12.09 12.15 4.12
C GLY A 547 -13.27 11.19 4.27
N PHE A 548 -13.01 10.02 4.83
CA PHE A 548 -14.03 9.01 5.03
C PHE A 548 -13.74 8.08 6.21
N LEU A 549 -14.79 7.41 6.66
CA LEU A 549 -14.76 6.35 7.65
C LEU A 549 -15.62 5.18 7.17
N ARG A 550 -15.16 3.95 7.45
CA ARG A 550 -15.92 2.71 7.26
C ARG A 550 -16.35 2.17 8.60
N LEU A 551 -17.64 2.05 8.82
CA LEU A 551 -18.20 1.43 10.00
C LEU A 551 -18.93 0.15 9.58
N ARG A 552 -18.74 -0.92 10.35
CA ARG A 552 -19.46 -2.19 10.20
C ARG A 552 -20.16 -2.54 11.51
N ILE A 553 -21.43 -2.92 11.40
CA ILE A 553 -22.23 -3.47 12.50
C ILE A 553 -22.53 -4.92 12.16
N ASN A 554 -21.96 -5.85 12.93
CA ASN A 554 -22.28 -7.26 12.82
C ASN A 554 -23.60 -7.54 13.53
N HIS A 555 -24.48 -8.35 12.91
CA HIS A 555 -25.78 -8.71 13.49
C HIS A 555 -25.66 -9.86 14.50
N THR A 556 -24.55 -10.59 14.48
CA THR A 556 -24.24 -11.67 15.45
C THR A 556 -22.81 -11.54 15.94
N ASN A 557 -22.48 -12.24 17.04
CA ASN A 557 -21.13 -12.34 17.55
C ASN A 557 -20.34 -13.52 16.97
N ASP A 558 -20.91 -14.21 15.97
CA ASP A 558 -20.28 -15.38 15.37
C ASP A 558 -19.01 -15.00 14.64
N ASN A 559 -18.02 -15.90 14.67
CA ASN A 559 -16.76 -15.75 13.97
C ASN A 559 -15.88 -14.57 14.43
N LEU A 560 -16.10 -14.02 15.61
CA LEU A 560 -15.20 -13.06 16.24
C LEU A 560 -14.04 -13.79 16.95
N ILE A 561 -12.82 -13.26 16.79
CA ILE A 561 -11.59 -13.88 17.33
C ILE A 561 -11.38 -13.67 18.85
N TYR A 562 -12.06 -12.68 19.43
CA TYR A 562 -11.97 -12.33 20.84
C TYR A 562 -13.35 -12.02 21.43
N LYS A 563 -13.59 -12.42 22.69
CA LYS A 563 -14.83 -12.09 23.43
C LYS A 563 -14.97 -10.60 23.70
N GLU A 564 -13.86 -9.89 23.81
CA GLU A 564 -13.80 -8.43 23.98
C GLU A 564 -14.49 -7.67 22.83
N LEU A 565 -14.62 -8.32 21.67
CA LEU A 565 -15.25 -7.76 20.47
C LEU A 565 -16.76 -8.06 20.38
N TYR A 566 -17.34 -8.81 21.33
CA TYR A 566 -18.76 -9.10 21.31
C TYR A 566 -19.57 -7.82 21.52
N ASN A 567 -20.65 -7.70 20.76
CA ASN A 567 -21.53 -6.53 20.75
C ASN A 567 -20.79 -5.21 20.49
N CYS A 568 -19.77 -5.26 19.62
CA CYS A 568 -19.06 -4.10 19.13
C CYS A 568 -19.47 -3.74 17.70
N ALA A 569 -19.61 -2.45 17.42
CA ALA A 569 -19.45 -1.95 16.06
C ALA A 569 -17.96 -1.81 15.73
N PHE A 570 -17.60 -1.86 14.44
CA PHE A 570 -16.21 -1.85 13.99
C PHE A 570 -15.92 -0.67 13.08
N ILE A 571 -15.05 0.25 13.51
CA ILE A 571 -14.41 1.21 12.60
C ILE A 571 -13.27 0.47 11.89
N ARG A 572 -13.45 0.24 10.59
CA ARG A 572 -12.57 -0.56 9.75
C ARG A 572 -11.53 0.29 9.03
N GLU A 573 -11.80 1.55 8.82
CA GLU A 573 -10.90 2.53 8.21
C GLU A 573 -11.33 3.95 8.59
N LEU A 574 -10.37 4.80 8.90
CA LEU A 574 -10.52 6.24 8.96
C LEU A 574 -9.40 6.86 8.13
N HIS A 575 -9.75 7.69 7.16
CA HIS A 575 -8.79 8.38 6.30
C HIS A 575 -9.24 9.80 5.99
N VAL A 576 -8.40 10.78 6.28
CA VAL A 576 -8.60 12.18 5.92
C VAL A 576 -7.47 12.59 4.98
N TYR A 577 -7.82 13.09 3.79
CA TYR A 577 -6.86 13.52 2.79
C TYR A 577 -6.34 14.92 3.10
N GLY A 578 -5.07 15.16 2.82
CA GLY A 578 -4.45 16.48 2.94
C GLY A 578 -2.94 16.37 2.92
N SER A 579 -2.25 17.43 2.48
CA SER A 579 -0.82 17.56 2.70
C SER A 579 -0.59 17.76 4.20
N ILE A 580 0.39 17.04 4.76
CA ILE A 580 0.82 17.22 6.13
C ILE A 580 1.31 18.67 6.27
N VAL A 581 0.68 19.44 7.14
CA VAL A 581 1.17 20.74 7.56
C VAL A 581 1.53 20.62 9.01
N ASP A 582 2.66 21.22 9.38
CA ASP A 582 3.10 21.35 10.75
C ASP A 582 2.02 22.03 11.61
N HIS A 583 1.96 21.69 12.88
CA HIS A 583 0.94 22.17 13.82
C HIS A 583 0.76 23.71 13.89
N ASP A 584 1.68 24.47 13.31
CA ASP A 584 1.73 25.94 13.41
C ASP A 584 1.16 26.70 12.20
N CYS A 585 0.73 26.01 11.12
CA CYS A 585 0.11 26.68 9.96
C CYS A 585 -1.41 26.65 10.03
N LYS A 586 -2.02 27.81 10.26
CA LYS A 586 -3.47 27.97 10.54
C LYS A 586 -4.40 28.08 9.32
N ASP A 587 -3.91 28.02 8.07
CA ASP A 587 -4.74 28.35 6.93
C ASP A 587 -5.12 27.18 6.04
N GLY A 588 -6.41 26.84 6.06
CA GLY A 588 -7.15 26.25 4.91
C GLY A 588 -6.89 24.81 4.52
N MET A 589 -6.24 23.95 5.33
CA MET A 589 -5.93 22.58 4.93
C MET A 589 -6.85 21.52 5.53
N VAL A 590 -7.23 20.54 4.71
CA VAL A 590 -8.25 19.51 5.00
C VAL A 590 -8.02 18.76 6.32
N GLN A 591 -6.75 18.52 6.74
CA GLN A 591 -6.44 17.80 7.98
C GLN A 591 -6.76 18.62 9.25
N HIS A 592 -6.78 19.96 9.18
CA HIS A 592 -7.03 20.84 10.34
C HIS A 592 -8.51 21.15 10.59
N MET A 593 -9.42 20.83 9.65
CA MET A 593 -10.86 21.08 9.78
C MET A 593 -11.58 20.11 10.74
N GLY A 594 -10.85 19.24 11.42
CA GLY A 594 -11.42 18.33 12.41
C GLY A 594 -12.29 17.20 11.82
N PHE A 595 -12.25 16.97 10.50
CA PHE A 595 -13.07 15.93 9.84
C PHE A 595 -12.88 14.54 10.44
N GLY A 596 -11.64 14.19 10.86
CA GLY A 596 -11.40 12.91 11.52
C GLY A 596 -12.24 12.74 12.79
N LYS A 597 -12.29 13.77 13.66
CA LYS A 597 -13.12 13.74 14.87
C LYS A 597 -14.61 13.71 14.55
N LYS A 598 -15.05 14.53 13.58
CA LYS A 598 -16.47 14.58 13.16
C LYS A 598 -16.93 13.22 12.61
N LEU A 599 -16.07 12.54 11.82
CA LEU A 599 -16.36 11.17 11.31
C LEU A 599 -16.42 10.15 12.45
N MET A 600 -15.53 10.26 13.46
CA MET A 600 -15.56 9.38 14.62
C MET A 600 -16.85 9.55 15.43
N TYR A 601 -17.25 10.79 15.72
CA TYR A 601 -18.49 11.07 16.43
C TYR A 601 -19.72 10.60 15.66
N ALA A 602 -19.80 10.86 14.35
CA ALA A 602 -20.89 10.35 13.51
C ALA A 602 -20.97 8.81 13.51
N ALA A 603 -19.82 8.11 13.59
CA ALA A 603 -19.78 6.65 13.72
C ALA A 603 -20.23 6.20 15.12
N GLU A 604 -19.88 6.92 16.19
CA GLU A 604 -20.36 6.65 17.55
C GLU A 604 -21.88 6.85 17.66
N ASP A 605 -22.41 7.93 17.09
CA ASP A 605 -23.86 8.21 17.06
C ASP A 605 -24.64 7.13 16.28
N LEU A 606 -24.15 6.72 15.11
CA LEU A 606 -24.73 5.61 14.35
C LEU A 606 -24.67 4.29 15.13
N THR A 607 -23.60 4.04 15.87
CA THR A 607 -23.47 2.84 16.70
C THR A 607 -24.53 2.85 17.81
N LEU A 608 -24.73 3.97 18.48
CA LEU A 608 -25.77 4.13 19.51
C LEU A 608 -27.19 3.99 18.95
N SER A 609 -27.47 4.49 17.72
CA SER A 609 -28.78 4.32 17.08
C SER A 609 -29.15 2.87 16.80
N HIS A 610 -28.15 1.98 16.78
CA HIS A 610 -28.35 0.52 16.73
C HIS A 610 -28.39 -0.16 18.11
N ASN A 611 -28.50 0.60 19.20
CA ASN A 611 -28.47 0.09 20.58
C ASN A 611 -27.17 -0.64 20.93
N ILE A 612 -26.06 -0.27 20.30
CA ILE A 612 -24.72 -0.81 20.57
C ILE A 612 -23.93 0.25 21.35
N GLN A 613 -23.43 -0.11 22.52
CA GLN A 613 -22.69 0.79 23.42
C GLN A 613 -21.17 0.55 23.39
N LYS A 614 -20.68 -0.23 22.44
CA LYS A 614 -19.25 -0.54 22.35
C LYS A 614 -18.79 -0.47 20.90
N ILE A 615 -17.65 0.19 20.69
CA ILE A 615 -17.08 0.38 19.37
C ILE A 615 -15.59 0.04 19.38
N ALA A 616 -15.15 -0.70 18.38
CA ALA A 616 -13.78 -1.16 18.22
C ALA A 616 -13.17 -0.59 16.94
N VAL A 617 -11.89 -0.21 16.99
CA VAL A 617 -11.12 0.25 15.82
C VAL A 617 -9.99 -0.74 15.54
N ILE A 618 -9.90 -1.24 14.30
CA ILE A 618 -8.72 -1.96 13.83
C ILE A 618 -7.61 -0.96 13.48
N SER A 619 -6.90 -0.49 14.50
CA SER A 619 -5.87 0.54 14.31
C SER A 619 -4.54 -0.07 13.88
N GLY A 620 -3.77 0.70 13.10
CA GLY A 620 -2.32 0.52 13.03
C GLY A 620 -1.67 0.96 14.34
N VAL A 621 -0.48 0.43 14.61
CA VAL A 621 0.25 0.69 15.88
C VAL A 621 0.54 2.18 16.05
N GLY A 622 1.04 2.83 15.02
CA GLY A 622 1.48 4.23 15.07
C GLY A 622 0.36 5.28 15.13
N VAL A 623 -0.92 4.87 15.18
CA VAL A 623 -2.06 5.79 15.34
C VAL A 623 -2.88 5.52 16.61
N ARG A 624 -2.42 4.63 17.49
CA ARG A 624 -3.12 4.31 18.75
C ARG A 624 -3.29 5.54 19.63
N GLU A 625 -2.27 6.39 19.74
CA GLU A 625 -2.31 7.64 20.51
C GLU A 625 -3.45 8.58 20.06
N TYR A 626 -3.74 8.63 18.74
CA TYR A 626 -4.87 9.43 18.23
C TYR A 626 -6.20 8.93 18.81
N TYR A 627 -6.41 7.60 18.83
CA TYR A 627 -7.63 7.01 19.37
C TYR A 627 -7.70 7.12 20.91
N GLN A 628 -6.55 7.03 21.60
CA GLN A 628 -6.50 7.27 23.06
C GLN A 628 -7.00 8.67 23.43
N LYS A 629 -6.61 9.71 22.66
CA LYS A 629 -7.11 11.08 22.83
C LYS A 629 -8.61 11.24 22.60
N LEU A 630 -9.25 10.25 21.96
CA LEU A 630 -10.72 10.18 21.77
C LEU A 630 -11.41 9.25 22.78
N GLY A 631 -10.69 8.77 23.80
CA GLY A 631 -11.23 7.92 24.87
C GLY A 631 -11.24 6.43 24.57
N TYR A 632 -10.55 5.99 23.50
CA TYR A 632 -10.37 4.58 23.21
C TYR A 632 -9.16 4.04 23.97
N HIS A 633 -9.23 2.77 24.37
CA HIS A 633 -8.12 2.09 25.02
C HIS A 633 -7.81 0.75 24.34
N LEU A 634 -6.56 0.30 24.41
CA LEU A 634 -6.12 -0.93 23.78
C LEU A 634 -6.63 -2.14 24.59
N GLN A 635 -7.42 -3.00 23.94
CA GLN A 635 -7.81 -4.31 24.46
C GLN A 635 -7.45 -5.37 23.41
N LYS A 636 -6.60 -6.33 23.79
CA LYS A 636 -5.97 -7.25 22.83
C LYS A 636 -5.27 -6.43 21.72
N ASP A 637 -5.73 -6.56 20.49
CA ASP A 637 -5.13 -5.93 19.30
C ASP A 637 -6.06 -4.85 18.67
N TYR A 638 -7.02 -4.32 19.43
CA TYR A 638 -8.02 -3.33 18.99
C TYR A 638 -8.09 -2.15 19.96
N MET A 639 -8.37 -0.98 19.43
CA MET A 639 -8.73 0.18 20.25
C MET A 639 -10.24 0.15 20.49
N ILE A 640 -10.66 0.03 21.75
CA ILE A 640 -12.07 -0.14 22.13
C ILE A 640 -12.52 1.02 23.01
N LYS A 641 -13.75 1.48 22.81
CA LYS A 641 -14.42 2.50 23.64
C LYS A 641 -15.83 2.03 23.96
N ASN A 642 -16.23 2.19 25.22
CA ASN A 642 -17.63 2.17 25.60
C ASN A 642 -18.19 3.57 25.33
N ILE A 643 -19.30 3.64 24.60
CA ILE A 643 -20.02 4.88 24.28
C ILE A 643 -21.25 4.94 25.16
N GLU A 644 -21.39 6.03 25.90
CA GLU A 644 -22.53 6.27 26.76
C GLU A 644 -23.65 6.90 25.93
N ILE A 645 -24.89 6.48 26.21
CA ILE A 645 -26.06 7.19 25.70
C ILE A 645 -26.06 8.55 26.42
N PRO A 646 -25.98 9.68 25.70
CA PRO A 646 -26.08 10.96 26.36
C PRO A 646 -27.38 11.00 27.19
N PRO A 647 -27.34 11.51 28.43
CA PRO A 647 -28.56 11.63 29.19
C PRO A 647 -29.57 12.43 28.36
N PRO A 648 -30.86 12.05 28.39
CA PRO A 648 -31.86 12.75 27.61
C PRO A 648 -31.78 14.24 27.94
N HIS A 649 -31.49 15.05 26.93
CA HIS A 649 -31.64 16.50 27.04
C HIS A 649 -33.14 16.75 27.13
N PHE A 650 -33.67 16.80 28.34
CA PHE A 650 -34.97 17.39 28.59
C PHE A 650 -34.78 18.90 28.38
N ASP A 651 -35.33 19.44 27.31
CA ASP A 651 -35.47 20.88 27.21
C ASP A 651 -36.28 21.33 28.42
N ASN A 652 -35.93 22.53 28.98
CA ASN A 652 -36.60 23.05 30.17
C ASN A 652 -38.14 23.09 30.06
N ILE A 653 -38.69 23.03 28.85
CA ILE A 653 -40.11 22.90 28.53
C ILE A 653 -40.63 21.49 28.85
N GLU A 654 -39.90 20.43 28.50
CA GLU A 654 -40.30 19.04 28.77
C GLU A 654 -40.24 18.73 30.28
N ILE A 655 -39.17 19.23 30.96
CA ILE A 655 -39.09 19.12 32.43
C ILE A 655 -40.27 19.86 33.09
N GLY A 656 -40.65 21.03 32.59
CA GLY A 656 -41.79 21.78 33.04
C GLY A 656 -43.11 21.01 32.86
N ILE A 657 -43.30 20.34 31.73
CA ILE A 657 -44.49 19.52 31.42
C ILE A 657 -44.54 18.29 32.34
N ILE A 658 -43.43 17.58 32.51
CA ILE A 658 -43.37 16.40 33.39
C ILE A 658 -43.62 16.80 34.85
N LEU A 659 -43.07 17.88 35.31
CA LEU A 659 -43.32 18.42 36.67
C LEU A 659 -44.78 18.86 36.83
N PHE A 660 -45.36 19.51 35.84
CA PHE A 660 -46.75 19.92 35.85
C PHE A 660 -47.70 18.72 35.86
N ILE A 661 -47.46 17.69 35.07
CA ILE A 661 -48.21 16.43 35.07
C ILE A 661 -48.11 15.74 36.44
N TYR A 662 -46.88 15.69 37.02
CA TYR A 662 -46.63 15.07 38.34
C TYR A 662 -47.37 15.80 39.44
N ILE A 663 -47.30 17.13 39.46
CA ILE A 663 -48.01 18.00 40.44
C ILE A 663 -49.56 17.87 40.27
N PHE A 664 -50.01 17.79 39.01
CA PHE A 664 -51.46 17.62 38.72
C PHE A 664 -51.97 16.26 39.18
N LEU A 665 -51.21 15.18 38.98
CA LEU A 665 -51.50 13.84 39.45
C LEU A 665 -51.47 13.75 40.99
N LEU A 666 -50.52 14.42 41.66
CA LEU A 666 -50.51 14.54 43.12
C LEU A 666 -51.71 15.31 43.68
N SER A 667 -52.14 16.37 43.02
CA SER A 667 -53.32 17.16 43.40
C SER A 667 -54.60 16.33 43.22
N LEU A 668 -54.72 15.50 42.18
CA LEU A 668 -55.82 14.58 41.98
C LEU A 668 -55.89 13.49 43.07
N LEU A 669 -54.73 12.98 43.50
CA LEU A 669 -54.63 11.97 44.56
C LEU A 669 -55.01 12.56 45.94
N THR A 670 -54.76 13.84 46.22
CA THR A 670 -55.14 14.53 47.45
C THR A 670 -56.63 14.95 47.50
N HIS A 671 -57.33 14.93 46.37
CA HIS A 671 -58.80 15.11 46.30
C HIS A 671 -59.60 13.80 46.31
N ILE A 672 -58.95 12.65 46.21
CA ILE A 672 -59.58 11.32 46.24
C ILE A 672 -59.38 10.63 47.62
N LEU A 673 -58.46 11.11 48.42
CA LEU A 673 -58.27 10.77 49.85
C LEU A 673 -58.96 11.83 50.75
#